data_b274fb82898c4f74720b6bbce111deab
#
_entry.id   b274fb82898c4f74720b6bbce111deab
#
_cell.length_a   1.000
_cell.length_b   1.000
_cell.length_c   1.000
_cell.angle_alpha   90.00
_cell.angle_beta   90.00
_cell.angle_gamma   90.00
#
_symmetry.space_group_name_H-M   'P 1'
#
loop_
_entity.id
_entity.type
_entity.pdbx_description
1 polymer ?
#
loop_
_entity_poly.entity_id
_entity_poly.type
_entity_poly.pdbx_seq_one_letter_code
_entity_poly.pdbx_strand_id
1 'polypeptide(L)'
;MFKKFISVLLSIVLALGALVSAAAVEGSISDLPVVMVAGYSSPELVMTDDQGNKTQIWGLNMDSVLSRVLNRIVDIGKGLVMTLDGNAEYLGKVVGEELEQELEYMKINPDGTSKYNVTVANPETMDKNMKYILENNLPEEYINERAVLDEIAAKYVDPGLIYSYQADWRMDLITCANELDRLIEEIKVITGKDKVNIIAVSHGGQITATYLALYGYKQSVNNAVLTVPAIGGAVLARDIMSGDAHLDEYTLVYYLQHGFIAEGEYEWLVEAQQLGFLDDVVEELLPYVYNVIGNFGSIWDFIPNEDYEQIKAMHLDPVTHAGVIAKSDASHEITANMHESLQKCRDEYGIKVSIIAGSGVPSVSGAQRNSDAIIATNDSTGALCAPYGQRFNDGYTGEKTMCDNPSHDHVSPSFEVDASCAYLPEHTWFVDELFHGMTFKDEYSKELTFTLLLTDKIEDVHSNPEYPQFKESTNATNAVYASFNSSPAGYVSDADDYIIIKNISTQYPVRITSVNVNGADIIVHSLGVKELAPGKEVKIEFTGKLPQVSNALMQVEIKYELVGNTLASIGSKRFNFKIMNGEAVEYNRAQPLVDADLAIGYEELMPEDTNNILTNLGLSNFVSFIFDLIFSILNQLGLGSFIK
;
A
#
# COMPACT_ATOMS: atom_id res chain seq x y z
N MET A 1 41.74 27.64 17.44
CA MET A 1 42.21 26.26 17.43
C MET A 1 41.07 25.25 17.67
N PHE A 2 40.24 25.42 18.69
CA PHE A 2 39.15 24.54 19.05
C PHE A 2 38.09 24.34 17.94
N LYS A 3 37.66 25.42 17.24
CA LYS A 3 36.70 25.32 16.12
C LYS A 3 37.25 24.55 14.91
N LYS A 4 38.57 24.62 14.65
CA LYS A 4 39.20 23.84 13.58
C LYS A 4 39.33 22.37 13.96
N PHE A 5 39.52 22.06 15.24
CA PHE A 5 39.57 20.69 15.76
C PHE A 5 38.20 20.02 15.67
N ILE A 6 37.12 20.70 16.03
CA ILE A 6 35.74 20.21 15.90
C ILE A 6 35.38 20.01 14.41
N SER A 7 35.78 20.92 13.52
CA SER A 7 35.51 20.76 12.09
C SER A 7 36.23 19.54 11.47
N VAL A 8 37.45 19.28 11.91
CA VAL A 8 38.22 18.07 11.48
C VAL A 8 37.62 16.82 12.08
N LEU A 9 37.17 16.84 13.34
CA LEU A 9 36.53 15.70 13.99
C LEU A 9 35.18 15.38 13.32
N LEU A 10 34.39 16.42 12.99
CA LEU A 10 33.13 16.23 12.24
C LEU A 10 33.38 15.67 10.84
N SER A 11 34.42 16.14 10.16
CA SER A 11 34.79 15.62 8.83
C SER A 11 35.28 14.17 8.88
N ILE A 12 35.96 13.77 9.97
CA ILE A 12 36.39 12.38 10.19
C ILE A 12 35.18 11.51 10.55
N VAL A 13 34.24 12.00 11.36
CA VAL A 13 32.99 11.27 11.69
C VAL A 13 32.10 11.12 10.47
N LEU A 14 31.99 12.15 9.62
CA LEU A 14 31.27 12.08 8.35
C LEU A 14 31.98 11.17 7.34
N ALA A 15 33.30 11.16 7.31
CA ALA A 15 34.07 10.24 6.45
C ALA A 15 34.03 8.79 6.94
N LEU A 16 33.99 8.57 8.27
CA LEU A 16 33.80 7.24 8.86
C LEU A 16 32.33 6.76 8.73
N GLY A 17 31.36 7.66 8.81
CA GLY A 17 29.95 7.35 8.54
C GLY A 17 29.70 6.98 7.06
N ALA A 18 30.44 7.59 6.13
CA ALA A 18 30.40 7.24 4.72
C ALA A 18 31.15 5.92 4.39
N LEU A 19 31.95 5.40 5.31
CA LEU A 19 32.67 4.13 5.13
C LEU A 19 31.92 2.92 5.72
N VAL A 20 30.79 3.12 6.39
CA VAL A 20 29.99 2.05 7.00
C VAL A 20 28.80 1.60 6.13
N SER A 21 28.53 2.27 5.01
CA SER A 21 27.38 1.93 4.14
C SER A 21 27.77 1.52 2.73
N ALA A 22 28.82 0.75 2.58
CA ALA A 22 29.04 -0.02 1.35
C ALA A 22 29.33 -1.46 1.75
N ALA A 23 28.33 -2.14 2.32
CA ALA A 23 28.27 -3.58 2.16
C ALA A 23 28.04 -3.80 0.66
N ALA A 24 29.16 -3.89 -0.09
CA ALA A 24 29.11 -4.33 -1.47
C ALA A 24 28.37 -5.66 -1.50
N VAL A 25 27.41 -5.79 -2.39
CA VAL A 25 26.81 -7.08 -2.73
C VAL A 25 27.99 -7.99 -3.12
N GLU A 26 28.54 -8.73 -2.16
CA GLU A 26 29.64 -9.66 -2.41
C GLU A 26 29.07 -10.89 -3.09
N GLY A 27 29.40 -11.14 -4.33
CA GLY A 27 28.97 -12.28 -5.12
C GLY A 27 29.26 -12.03 -6.61
N SER A 28 29.06 -13.04 -7.41
CA SER A 28 29.08 -12.88 -8.87
C SER A 28 27.84 -12.08 -9.26
N ILE A 29 28.02 -10.82 -9.66
CA ILE A 29 26.92 -9.97 -10.15
C ILE A 29 26.52 -10.47 -11.55
N SER A 30 25.22 -10.57 -11.79
CA SER A 30 24.66 -10.97 -13.07
C SER A 30 25.08 -9.98 -14.17
N ASP A 31 25.49 -10.49 -15.32
CA ASP A 31 25.80 -9.72 -16.54
C ASP A 31 24.61 -9.70 -17.52
N LEU A 32 23.44 -10.07 -17.06
CA LEU A 32 22.19 -10.08 -17.84
C LEU A 32 21.54 -8.70 -17.84
N PRO A 33 20.78 -8.37 -18.91
CA PRO A 33 19.97 -7.16 -18.92
C PRO A 33 18.95 -7.14 -17.77
N VAL A 34 18.73 -5.97 -17.20
CA VAL A 34 17.68 -5.69 -16.21
C VAL A 34 16.55 -4.94 -16.88
N VAL A 35 15.33 -5.44 -16.71
CA VAL A 35 14.10 -4.79 -17.19
C VAL A 35 13.28 -4.37 -15.98
N MET A 36 13.06 -3.07 -15.82
CA MET A 36 12.13 -2.51 -14.85
C MET A 36 10.71 -2.53 -15.43
N VAL A 37 9.77 -3.10 -14.70
CA VAL A 37 8.34 -3.07 -15.03
C VAL A 37 7.64 -2.27 -13.94
N ALA A 38 7.30 -1.03 -14.24
CA ALA A 38 6.79 -0.07 -13.27
C ALA A 38 5.34 -0.31 -12.86
N GLY A 39 4.93 0.33 -11.77
CA GLY A 39 3.59 0.25 -11.20
C GLY A 39 2.52 0.93 -12.05
N TYR A 40 1.26 0.85 -11.56
CA TYR A 40 0.09 1.46 -12.16
C TYR A 40 0.30 2.96 -12.32
N SER A 41 -0.19 3.53 -13.43
CA SER A 41 -0.13 4.96 -13.74
C SER A 41 1.25 5.63 -13.79
N SER A 42 2.33 4.88 -13.58
CA SER A 42 3.68 5.44 -13.64
C SER A 42 4.05 6.02 -15.02
N PRO A 43 3.74 5.38 -16.17
CA PRO A 43 3.97 6.00 -17.46
C PRO A 43 3.02 7.16 -17.73
N GLU A 44 3.57 8.26 -18.24
CA GLU A 44 2.79 9.34 -18.80
C GLU A 44 2.05 8.88 -20.06
N LEU A 45 0.84 9.40 -20.26
CA LEU A 45 0.01 9.15 -21.43
C LEU A 45 -0.20 10.43 -22.23
N VAL A 46 -0.13 10.31 -23.55
CA VAL A 46 -0.37 11.41 -24.48
C VAL A 46 -1.45 11.02 -25.49
N MET A 47 -2.34 11.97 -25.75
CA MET A 47 -3.29 11.89 -26.85
C MET A 47 -2.71 12.61 -28.08
N THR A 48 -2.81 11.99 -29.22
CA THR A 48 -2.40 12.58 -30.51
C THR A 48 -3.65 12.89 -31.32
N ASP A 49 -3.85 14.17 -31.67
CA ASP A 49 -4.98 14.61 -32.50
C ASP A 49 -4.80 14.27 -33.99
N ASP A 50 -5.83 14.53 -34.80
CA ASP A 50 -5.80 14.29 -36.25
C ASP A 50 -4.76 15.13 -37.01
N GLN A 51 -4.26 16.21 -36.41
CA GLN A 51 -3.20 17.04 -36.94
C GLN A 51 -1.78 16.57 -36.51
N GLY A 52 -1.70 15.57 -35.65
CA GLY A 52 -0.45 15.06 -35.10
C GLY A 52 0.07 15.83 -33.89
N ASN A 53 -0.73 16.74 -33.31
CA ASN A 53 -0.36 17.42 -32.07
C ASN A 53 -0.51 16.47 -30.90
N LYS A 54 0.49 16.44 -30.02
CA LYS A 54 0.49 15.64 -28.81
C LYS A 54 0.04 16.49 -27.62
N THR A 55 -0.91 15.99 -26.85
CA THR A 55 -1.37 16.57 -25.59
C THR A 55 -1.17 15.54 -24.48
N GLN A 56 -0.45 15.90 -23.43
CA GLN A 56 -0.34 15.09 -22.24
C GLN A 56 -1.70 15.03 -21.55
N ILE A 57 -2.18 13.83 -21.31
CA ILE A 57 -3.51 13.58 -20.68
C ILE A 57 -3.39 12.90 -19.34
N TRP A 58 -2.20 12.41 -19.00
CA TRP A 58 -1.84 11.86 -17.72
C TRP A 58 -0.43 12.32 -17.33
N GLY A 59 -0.27 12.71 -16.07
CA GLY A 59 0.81 13.55 -15.60
C GLY A 59 0.28 14.98 -15.50
N LEU A 60 -0.63 15.23 -14.52
CA LEU A 60 -1.46 16.44 -14.47
C LEU A 60 -0.63 17.73 -14.44
N ASN A 61 -0.98 18.67 -15.29
CA ASN A 61 -0.52 20.05 -15.14
C ASN A 61 -1.32 20.71 -14.00
N MET A 62 -0.71 20.79 -12.81
CA MET A 62 -1.32 21.36 -11.61
C MET A 62 -1.83 22.78 -11.80
N ASP A 63 -1.19 23.59 -12.65
CA ASP A 63 -1.67 24.94 -12.96
C ASP A 63 -3.02 24.92 -13.68
N SER A 64 -3.25 23.94 -14.53
CA SER A 64 -4.52 23.73 -15.21
C SER A 64 -5.61 23.31 -14.22
N VAL A 65 -5.34 22.35 -13.37
CA VAL A 65 -6.27 21.88 -12.33
C VAL A 65 -6.60 23.01 -11.36
N LEU A 66 -5.59 23.68 -10.83
CA LEU A 66 -5.78 24.80 -9.91
C LEU A 66 -6.59 25.94 -10.53
N SER A 67 -6.34 26.27 -11.80
CA SER A 67 -7.11 27.30 -12.52
C SER A 67 -8.60 26.94 -12.63
N ARG A 68 -8.94 25.69 -12.91
CA ARG A 68 -10.34 25.23 -12.98
C ARG A 68 -11.00 25.24 -11.62
N VAL A 69 -10.32 24.74 -10.59
CA VAL A 69 -10.80 24.78 -9.21
C VAL A 69 -11.10 26.20 -8.77
N LEU A 70 -10.19 27.15 -9.03
CA LEU A 70 -10.41 28.56 -8.72
C LEU A 70 -11.61 29.15 -9.45
N ASN A 71 -11.91 28.69 -10.68
CA ASN A 71 -13.10 29.10 -11.40
C ASN A 71 -14.40 28.57 -10.80
N ARG A 72 -14.35 27.45 -10.06
CA ARG A 72 -15.51 26.81 -9.40
C ARG A 72 -15.51 27.02 -7.88
N ILE A 73 -14.62 27.84 -7.35
CA ILE A 73 -14.43 27.98 -5.89
C ILE A 73 -15.72 28.35 -5.13
N VAL A 74 -16.59 29.14 -5.76
CA VAL A 74 -17.87 29.53 -5.15
C VAL A 74 -18.84 28.33 -5.11
N ASP A 75 -18.87 27.54 -6.18
CA ASP A 75 -19.72 26.33 -6.25
C ASP A 75 -19.21 25.25 -5.29
N ILE A 76 -17.91 25.05 -5.24
CA ILE A 76 -17.26 24.13 -4.28
C ILE A 76 -17.56 24.58 -2.85
N GLY A 77 -17.35 25.86 -2.52
CA GLY A 77 -17.64 26.39 -1.18
C GLY A 77 -19.11 26.25 -0.79
N LYS A 78 -20.04 26.45 -1.74
CA LYS A 78 -21.46 26.18 -1.51
C LYS A 78 -21.73 24.69 -1.28
N GLY A 79 -21.11 23.83 -2.09
CA GLY A 79 -21.23 22.37 -1.96
C GLY A 79 -20.77 21.89 -0.61
N LEU A 80 -19.62 22.39 -0.12
CA LEU A 80 -19.09 22.06 1.21
C LEU A 80 -20.07 22.41 2.34
N VAL A 81 -20.65 23.62 2.30
CA VAL A 81 -21.66 24.01 3.30
C VAL A 81 -22.88 23.08 3.25
N MET A 82 -23.33 22.72 2.06
CA MET A 82 -24.47 21.81 1.91
C MET A 82 -24.14 20.40 2.40
N THR A 83 -22.91 19.93 2.18
CA THR A 83 -22.47 18.60 2.67
C THR A 83 -22.40 18.56 4.19
N LEU A 84 -21.92 19.63 4.83
CA LEU A 84 -21.93 19.73 6.29
C LEU A 84 -23.36 19.74 6.88
N ASP A 85 -24.36 20.14 6.07
CA ASP A 85 -25.79 20.02 6.41
C ASP A 85 -26.39 18.66 5.98
N GLY A 86 -25.55 17.66 5.65
CA GLY A 86 -25.98 16.30 5.26
C GLY A 86 -26.44 16.20 3.78
N ASN A 87 -25.95 17.05 2.88
CA ASN A 87 -26.26 16.98 1.45
C ASN A 87 -24.99 17.12 0.59
N ALA A 88 -24.36 16.00 0.26
CA ALA A 88 -23.17 15.94 -0.57
C ALA A 88 -23.42 16.01 -2.08
N GLU A 89 -24.68 15.83 -2.55
CA GLU A 89 -25.05 15.75 -3.98
C GLU A 89 -24.48 16.92 -4.80
N TYR A 90 -24.60 18.14 -4.29
CA TYR A 90 -24.13 19.32 -5.02
C TYR A 90 -22.61 19.37 -5.14
N LEU A 91 -21.88 19.03 -4.08
CA LEU A 91 -20.41 18.97 -4.09
C LEU A 91 -19.93 17.85 -5.00
N GLY A 92 -20.48 16.65 -4.83
CA GLY A 92 -20.15 15.49 -5.66
C GLY A 92 -20.37 15.76 -7.14
N LYS A 93 -21.50 16.41 -7.50
CA LYS A 93 -21.76 16.83 -8.86
C LYS A 93 -20.72 17.82 -9.40
N VAL A 94 -20.42 18.88 -8.65
CA VAL A 94 -19.47 19.93 -9.10
C VAL A 94 -18.08 19.34 -9.31
N VAL A 95 -17.59 18.53 -8.36
CA VAL A 95 -16.27 17.89 -8.44
C VAL A 95 -16.27 16.79 -9.49
N GLY A 96 -17.33 15.99 -9.56
CA GLY A 96 -17.45 14.88 -10.51
C GLY A 96 -17.48 15.32 -11.97
N GLU A 97 -18.21 16.40 -12.28
CA GLU A 97 -18.23 16.98 -13.65
C GLU A 97 -16.85 17.46 -14.09
N GLU A 98 -16.07 18.09 -13.20
CA GLU A 98 -14.71 18.54 -13.51
C GLU A 98 -13.77 17.34 -13.68
N LEU A 99 -13.88 16.33 -12.81
CA LEU A 99 -13.10 15.10 -12.90
C LEU A 99 -13.35 14.37 -14.22
N GLU A 100 -14.62 14.16 -14.59
CA GLU A 100 -14.97 13.50 -15.83
C GLU A 100 -14.48 14.27 -17.06
N GLN A 101 -14.55 15.62 -17.04
CA GLN A 101 -14.06 16.45 -18.11
C GLN A 101 -12.53 16.40 -18.24
N GLU A 102 -11.81 16.41 -17.12
CA GLU A 102 -10.34 16.33 -17.10
C GLU A 102 -9.84 15.00 -17.66
N LEU A 103 -10.53 13.92 -17.29
CA LEU A 103 -10.17 12.56 -17.67
C LEU A 103 -10.87 12.06 -18.95
N GLU A 104 -11.55 12.91 -19.70
CA GLU A 104 -12.31 12.51 -20.92
C GLU A 104 -11.43 11.74 -21.92
N TYR A 105 -10.18 12.17 -22.12
CA TYR A 105 -9.27 11.54 -23.07
C TYR A 105 -8.70 10.19 -22.57
N MET A 106 -8.90 9.86 -21.30
CA MET A 106 -8.51 8.59 -20.73
C MET A 106 -9.47 7.44 -21.09
N LYS A 107 -10.69 7.75 -21.51
CA LYS A 107 -11.77 6.77 -21.70
C LYS A 107 -11.41 5.65 -22.68
N ILE A 108 -11.84 4.46 -22.32
CA ILE A 108 -11.78 3.23 -23.12
C ILE A 108 -13.19 2.90 -23.62
N ASN A 109 -13.31 2.36 -24.83
CA ASN A 109 -14.55 1.88 -25.38
C ASN A 109 -15.01 0.57 -24.70
N PRO A 110 -16.32 0.23 -24.77
CA PRO A 110 -16.82 -1.03 -24.21
C PRO A 110 -16.24 -2.30 -24.84
N ASP A 111 -15.58 -2.19 -25.98
CA ASP A 111 -14.83 -3.30 -26.60
C ASP A 111 -13.38 -3.45 -26.07
N GLY A 112 -12.99 -2.59 -25.11
CA GLY A 112 -11.66 -2.59 -24.51
C GLY A 112 -10.58 -1.92 -25.39
N THR A 113 -10.96 -1.14 -26.40
CA THR A 113 -10.03 -0.33 -27.20
C THR A 113 -10.01 1.12 -26.70
N SER A 114 -8.88 1.82 -26.86
CA SER A 114 -8.81 3.24 -26.50
C SER A 114 -9.79 4.06 -27.32
N LYS A 115 -10.59 4.93 -26.65
CA LYS A 115 -11.55 5.83 -27.33
C LYS A 115 -10.85 6.88 -28.19
N TYR A 116 -9.67 7.29 -27.80
CA TYR A 116 -8.85 8.29 -28.46
C TYR A 116 -7.51 7.69 -28.86
N ASN A 117 -6.76 8.35 -29.73
CA ASN A 117 -5.42 7.93 -30.11
C ASN A 117 -4.42 8.26 -28.98
N VAL A 118 -4.42 7.43 -27.96
CA VAL A 118 -3.59 7.56 -26.76
C VAL A 118 -2.49 6.52 -26.77
N THR A 119 -1.30 6.95 -26.41
CA THR A 119 -0.11 6.09 -26.24
C THR A 119 0.66 6.52 -25.00
N VAL A 120 1.57 5.69 -24.53
CA VAL A 120 2.61 6.15 -23.59
C VAL A 120 3.39 7.32 -24.19
N ALA A 121 3.88 8.24 -23.37
CA ALA A 121 4.46 9.49 -23.85
C ALA A 121 5.68 9.28 -24.76
N ASN A 122 6.48 8.26 -24.50
CA ASN A 122 7.78 8.03 -25.14
C ASN A 122 7.95 6.60 -25.66
N PRO A 123 7.04 6.09 -26.53
CA PRO A 123 7.08 4.69 -26.98
C PRO A 123 8.35 4.34 -27.76
N GLU A 124 8.99 5.34 -28.39
CA GLU A 124 10.21 5.18 -29.16
C GLU A 124 11.46 4.93 -28.32
N THR A 125 11.36 5.04 -27.00
CA THR A 125 12.49 4.81 -26.10
C THR A 125 12.41 3.46 -25.37
N MET A 126 11.34 2.69 -25.52
CA MET A 126 11.20 1.41 -24.82
C MET A 126 12.32 0.41 -25.14
N ASP A 127 12.82 0.40 -26.39
CA ASP A 127 13.96 -0.41 -26.82
C ASP A 127 15.33 0.23 -26.52
N LYS A 128 15.35 1.42 -25.91
CA LYS A 128 16.58 2.13 -25.55
C LYS A 128 16.96 1.82 -24.10
N ASN A 129 18.25 1.55 -23.91
CA ASN A 129 18.81 1.34 -22.59
C ASN A 129 19.09 2.67 -21.88
N MET A 130 19.34 2.58 -20.58
CA MET A 130 19.63 3.71 -19.72
C MET A 130 20.85 4.53 -20.19
N LYS A 131 21.86 3.88 -20.75
CA LYS A 131 23.04 4.56 -21.31
C LYS A 131 22.65 5.53 -22.43
N TYR A 132 21.76 5.11 -23.34
CA TYR A 132 21.25 5.98 -24.42
C TYR A 132 20.51 7.19 -23.84
N ILE A 133 19.67 6.98 -22.81
CA ILE A 133 18.93 8.04 -22.14
C ILE A 133 19.88 9.07 -21.51
N LEU A 134 20.92 8.60 -20.81
CA LEU A 134 21.93 9.44 -20.18
C LEU A 134 22.77 10.22 -21.21
N GLU A 135 23.26 9.56 -22.23
CA GLU A 135 24.11 10.19 -23.27
C GLU A 135 23.38 11.24 -24.10
N ASN A 136 22.05 11.11 -24.24
CA ASN A 136 21.21 12.08 -24.94
C ASN A 136 20.58 13.12 -24.04
N ASN A 137 20.89 13.12 -22.72
CA ASN A 137 20.32 14.01 -21.72
C ASN A 137 18.79 14.05 -21.75
N LEU A 138 18.15 12.90 -21.94
CA LEU A 138 16.70 12.80 -21.94
C LEU A 138 16.16 13.00 -20.52
N PRO A 139 14.97 13.62 -20.35
CA PRO A 139 14.34 13.84 -19.06
C PRO A 139 14.18 12.55 -18.23
N GLU A 140 14.01 12.70 -16.91
CA GLU A 140 13.84 11.57 -15.99
C GLU A 140 12.61 10.74 -16.35
N GLU A 141 11.59 11.38 -16.89
CA GLU A 141 10.30 10.80 -17.27
C GLU A 141 10.41 9.74 -18.39
N TYR A 142 11.55 9.68 -19.08
CA TYR A 142 11.80 8.64 -20.10
C TYR A 142 12.09 7.26 -19.52
N ILE A 143 12.34 7.16 -18.22
CA ILE A 143 12.55 5.90 -17.52
C ILE A 143 11.79 5.95 -16.18
N ASN A 144 10.84 5.08 -16.01
CA ASN A 144 10.14 4.92 -14.74
C ASN A 144 11.09 4.37 -13.67
N GLU A 145 10.84 4.73 -12.40
CA GLU A 145 11.67 4.34 -11.26
C GLU A 145 13.15 4.73 -11.44
N ARG A 146 13.39 5.88 -12.05
CA ARG A 146 14.71 6.34 -12.41
C ARG A 146 15.73 6.30 -11.27
N ALA A 147 15.35 6.73 -10.07
CA ALA A 147 16.26 6.76 -8.93
C ALA A 147 16.78 5.37 -8.56
N VAL A 148 15.92 4.34 -8.64
CA VAL A 148 16.29 2.93 -8.41
C VAL A 148 17.25 2.44 -9.47
N LEU A 149 16.98 2.74 -10.72
CA LEU A 149 17.81 2.32 -11.84
C LEU A 149 19.15 3.05 -11.87
N ASP A 150 19.21 4.32 -11.46
CA ASP A 150 20.46 5.06 -11.26
C ASP A 150 21.36 4.40 -10.20
N GLU A 151 20.76 3.91 -9.11
CA GLU A 151 21.50 3.20 -8.05
C GLU A 151 22.03 1.85 -8.57
N ILE A 152 21.22 1.08 -9.30
CA ILE A 152 21.63 -0.18 -9.92
C ILE A 152 22.79 0.08 -10.91
N ALA A 153 22.66 1.12 -11.75
CA ALA A 153 23.69 1.51 -12.72
C ALA A 153 25.00 1.95 -12.06
N ALA A 154 24.90 2.71 -10.98
CA ALA A 154 26.07 3.23 -10.30
C ALA A 154 26.88 2.14 -9.57
N LYS A 155 26.24 1.07 -9.12
CA LYS A 155 26.84 0.07 -8.24
C LYS A 155 27.03 -1.30 -8.87
N TYR A 156 26.15 -1.74 -9.78
CA TYR A 156 25.99 -3.15 -10.07
C TYR A 156 25.97 -3.53 -11.55
N VAL A 157 25.27 -2.78 -12.41
CA VAL A 157 24.98 -3.18 -13.79
C VAL A 157 25.37 -2.07 -14.77
N ASP A 158 25.98 -2.44 -15.90
CA ASP A 158 26.27 -1.47 -16.99
C ASP A 158 24.96 -0.79 -17.44
N PRO A 159 24.88 0.56 -17.48
CA PRO A 159 23.70 1.28 -17.97
C PRO A 159 23.24 0.84 -19.36
N GLY A 160 24.16 0.27 -20.18
CA GLY A 160 23.84 -0.32 -21.47
C GLY A 160 23.00 -1.60 -21.42
N LEU A 161 22.82 -2.17 -20.22
CA LEU A 161 22.02 -3.38 -19.96
C LEU A 161 20.75 -3.08 -19.14
N ILE A 162 20.40 -1.83 -18.89
CA ILE A 162 19.23 -1.45 -18.10
C ILE A 162 18.15 -0.88 -19.02
N TYR A 163 16.95 -1.42 -18.92
CA TYR A 163 15.77 -1.07 -19.71
C TYR A 163 14.56 -0.83 -18.81
N SER A 164 13.57 -0.09 -19.30
CA SER A 164 12.30 0.15 -18.61
C SER A 164 11.14 -0.13 -19.55
N TYR A 165 10.21 -0.99 -19.09
CA TYR A 165 8.96 -1.25 -19.80
C TYR A 165 7.90 -0.26 -19.33
N GLN A 166 7.27 0.43 -20.28
CA GLN A 166 6.20 1.40 -20.04
C GLN A 166 4.91 0.89 -20.67
N ALA A 167 3.98 0.43 -19.83
CA ALA A 167 2.67 -0.04 -20.29
C ALA A 167 1.67 1.12 -20.43
N ASP A 168 0.76 1.04 -21.40
CA ASP A 168 -0.51 1.75 -21.28
C ASP A 168 -1.32 1.04 -20.17
N TRP A 169 -1.23 1.57 -18.99
CA TRP A 169 -1.73 0.98 -17.76
C TRP A 169 -3.27 0.89 -17.67
N ARG A 170 -4.01 1.42 -18.65
CA ARG A 170 -5.45 1.27 -18.78
C ARG A 170 -5.85 -0.07 -19.43
N MET A 171 -4.89 -0.70 -20.12
CA MET A 171 -5.13 -1.93 -20.88
C MET A 171 -5.20 -3.16 -19.97
N ASP A 172 -5.73 -4.25 -20.52
CA ASP A 172 -5.77 -5.54 -19.86
C ASP A 172 -4.39 -6.20 -19.73
N LEU A 173 -4.24 -7.07 -18.74
CA LEU A 173 -2.97 -7.74 -18.40
C LEU A 173 -2.38 -8.53 -19.57
N ILE A 174 -3.23 -9.21 -20.36
CA ILE A 174 -2.75 -10.03 -21.48
C ILE A 174 -2.15 -9.13 -22.57
N THR A 175 -2.77 -7.99 -22.83
CA THR A 175 -2.23 -6.99 -23.75
C THR A 175 -0.85 -6.49 -23.27
N CYS A 176 -0.74 -6.11 -22.00
CA CYS A 176 0.53 -5.64 -21.42
C CYS A 176 1.60 -6.74 -21.40
N ALA A 177 1.24 -7.98 -21.04
CA ALA A 177 2.16 -9.12 -21.04
C ALA A 177 2.69 -9.47 -22.45
N ASN A 178 1.84 -9.34 -23.48
CA ASN A 178 2.25 -9.54 -24.88
C ASN A 178 3.27 -8.47 -25.34
N GLU A 179 3.09 -7.23 -24.90
CA GLU A 179 4.03 -6.15 -25.20
C GLU A 179 5.36 -6.33 -24.45
N LEU A 180 5.31 -6.75 -23.18
CA LEU A 180 6.49 -7.09 -22.41
C LEU A 180 7.28 -8.24 -23.04
N ASP A 181 6.60 -9.28 -23.54
CA ASP A 181 7.22 -10.39 -24.25
C ASP A 181 7.99 -9.91 -25.49
N ARG A 182 7.37 -9.04 -26.30
CA ARG A 182 8.02 -8.46 -27.48
C ARG A 182 9.26 -7.66 -27.10
N LEU A 183 9.17 -6.82 -26.06
CA LEU A 183 10.31 -6.04 -25.59
C LEU A 183 11.46 -6.93 -25.11
N ILE A 184 11.18 -7.97 -24.34
CA ILE A 184 12.19 -8.92 -23.86
C ILE A 184 12.91 -9.59 -25.03
N GLU A 185 12.17 -10.05 -26.04
CA GLU A 185 12.78 -10.65 -27.24
C GLU A 185 13.64 -9.64 -28.02
N GLU A 186 13.22 -8.37 -28.12
CA GLU A 186 14.04 -7.30 -28.71
C GLU A 186 15.33 -7.04 -27.92
N ILE A 187 15.24 -6.96 -26.58
CA ILE A 187 16.41 -6.77 -25.71
C ILE A 187 17.42 -7.92 -25.87
N LYS A 188 16.94 -9.16 -25.96
CA LYS A 188 17.80 -10.33 -26.20
C LYS A 188 18.58 -10.20 -27.51
N VAL A 189 17.90 -9.74 -28.57
CA VAL A 189 18.55 -9.50 -29.87
C VAL A 189 19.58 -8.37 -29.81
N ILE A 190 19.22 -7.24 -29.17
CA ILE A 190 20.09 -6.05 -29.05
C ILE A 190 21.34 -6.37 -28.24
N THR A 191 21.19 -7.08 -27.13
CA THR A 191 22.29 -7.35 -26.18
C THR A 191 23.06 -8.62 -26.48
N GLY A 192 22.52 -9.51 -27.30
CA GLY A 192 23.09 -10.84 -27.57
C GLY A 192 23.02 -11.77 -26.37
N LYS A 193 22.18 -11.46 -25.39
CA LYS A 193 21.94 -12.30 -24.21
C LYS A 193 20.70 -13.17 -24.41
N ASP A 194 20.71 -14.37 -23.85
CA ASP A 194 19.57 -15.30 -23.98
C ASP A 194 18.46 -15.05 -22.96
N LYS A 195 18.77 -14.35 -21.85
CA LYS A 195 17.87 -14.09 -20.74
C LYS A 195 17.97 -12.65 -20.25
N VAL A 196 16.95 -12.21 -19.53
CA VAL A 196 16.91 -10.95 -18.76
C VAL A 196 16.63 -11.23 -17.29
N ASN A 197 16.92 -10.25 -16.42
CA ASN A 197 16.39 -10.16 -15.08
C ASN A 197 15.26 -9.14 -15.07
N ILE A 198 14.19 -9.38 -14.30
CA ILE A 198 13.04 -8.48 -14.17
C ILE A 198 12.93 -8.00 -12.74
N ILE A 199 12.79 -6.70 -12.56
CA ILE A 199 12.34 -6.07 -11.33
C ILE A 199 10.99 -5.43 -11.61
N ALA A 200 9.96 -5.79 -10.86
CA ALA A 200 8.60 -5.38 -11.15
C ALA A 200 7.90 -4.92 -9.87
N VAL A 201 7.13 -3.83 -9.96
CA VAL A 201 6.49 -3.19 -8.81
C VAL A 201 4.98 -3.14 -9.02
N SER A 202 4.19 -3.46 -7.97
CA SER A 202 2.75 -3.21 -7.98
C SER A 202 2.06 -3.88 -9.19
N HIS A 203 1.36 -3.12 -10.01
CA HIS A 203 0.78 -3.56 -11.30
C HIS A 203 1.82 -4.17 -12.24
N GLY A 204 3.05 -3.63 -12.25
CA GLY A 204 4.16 -4.23 -13.01
C GLY A 204 4.46 -5.66 -12.56
N GLY A 205 4.29 -5.95 -11.26
CA GLY A 205 4.35 -7.30 -10.71
C GLY A 205 3.23 -8.21 -11.22
N GLN A 206 2.00 -7.68 -11.35
CA GLN A 206 0.87 -8.40 -11.92
C GLN A 206 1.09 -8.69 -13.43
N ILE A 207 1.53 -7.69 -14.20
CA ILE A 207 1.91 -7.85 -15.62
C ILE A 207 2.99 -8.92 -15.77
N THR A 208 4.04 -8.87 -14.92
CA THR A 208 5.15 -9.83 -14.97
C THR A 208 4.71 -11.23 -14.60
N ALA A 209 3.87 -11.40 -13.59
CA ALA A 209 3.30 -12.70 -13.22
C ALA A 209 2.46 -13.28 -14.37
N THR A 210 1.64 -12.45 -15.03
CA THR A 210 0.86 -12.83 -16.22
C THR A 210 1.78 -13.19 -17.40
N TYR A 211 2.85 -12.42 -17.64
CA TYR A 211 3.87 -12.75 -18.62
C TYR A 211 4.52 -14.11 -18.34
N LEU A 212 4.87 -14.39 -17.09
CA LEU A 212 5.48 -15.66 -16.71
C LEU A 212 4.51 -16.83 -16.90
N ALA A 213 3.23 -16.64 -16.59
CA ALA A 213 2.21 -17.66 -16.84
C ALA A 213 2.04 -17.99 -18.34
N LEU A 214 2.07 -16.96 -19.18
CA LEU A 214 1.89 -17.11 -20.64
C LEU A 214 3.15 -17.55 -21.36
N TYR A 215 4.32 -17.04 -20.99
CA TYR A 215 5.57 -17.11 -21.75
C TYR A 215 6.75 -17.71 -20.99
N GLY A 216 6.59 -18.13 -19.73
CA GLY A 216 7.66 -18.72 -18.92
C GLY A 216 8.35 -19.91 -19.62
N TYR A 217 7.60 -20.66 -20.43
CA TYR A 217 8.15 -21.77 -21.21
C TYR A 217 9.27 -21.37 -22.20
N LYS A 218 9.37 -20.09 -22.57
CA LYS A 218 10.46 -19.56 -23.42
C LYS A 218 11.79 -19.48 -22.66
N GLN A 219 11.75 -19.51 -21.33
CA GLN A 219 12.91 -19.41 -20.45
C GLN A 219 13.75 -18.14 -20.70
N SER A 220 13.11 -17.06 -21.16
CA SER A 220 13.75 -15.77 -21.47
C SER A 220 14.08 -14.95 -20.22
N VAL A 221 13.64 -15.38 -19.02
CA VAL A 221 13.91 -14.73 -17.73
C VAL A 221 14.82 -15.62 -16.90
N ASN A 222 15.74 -15.00 -16.16
CA ASN A 222 16.59 -15.66 -15.18
C ASN A 222 16.05 -15.43 -13.78
N ASN A 223 16.03 -14.18 -13.31
CA ASN A 223 15.45 -13.78 -12.02
C ASN A 223 14.28 -12.81 -12.28
N ALA A 224 13.16 -13.02 -11.59
CA ALA A 224 12.05 -12.09 -11.53
C ALA A 224 11.76 -11.76 -10.05
N VAL A 225 11.95 -10.51 -9.66
CA VAL A 225 11.63 -10.03 -8.31
C VAL A 225 10.41 -9.14 -8.39
N LEU A 226 9.32 -9.60 -7.79
CA LEU A 226 8.04 -8.91 -7.75
C LEU A 226 7.91 -8.22 -6.39
N THR A 227 7.92 -6.90 -6.39
CA THR A 227 7.83 -6.10 -5.16
C THR A 227 6.45 -5.49 -5.02
N VAL A 228 5.82 -5.70 -3.88
CA VAL A 228 4.44 -5.29 -3.56
C VAL A 228 3.47 -5.54 -4.72
N PRO A 229 3.50 -6.74 -5.34
CA PRO A 229 2.78 -6.99 -6.59
C PRO A 229 1.28 -7.14 -6.36
N ALA A 230 0.46 -6.72 -7.31
CA ALA A 230 -0.98 -6.89 -7.29
C ALA A 230 -1.43 -8.21 -7.96
N ILE A 231 -0.75 -9.34 -7.68
CA ILE A 231 -0.95 -10.61 -8.40
C ILE A 231 -2.41 -11.07 -8.38
N GLY A 232 -3.05 -11.08 -7.21
CA GLY A 232 -4.43 -11.47 -6.99
C GLY A 232 -5.43 -10.33 -7.16
N GLY A 233 -4.95 -9.14 -7.52
CA GLY A 233 -5.74 -7.94 -7.64
C GLY A 233 -5.40 -6.88 -6.60
N ALA A 234 -6.32 -5.93 -6.43
CA ALA A 234 -6.24 -4.86 -5.44
C ALA A 234 -7.64 -4.61 -4.87
N VAL A 235 -7.79 -4.88 -3.59
CA VAL A 235 -9.06 -4.66 -2.88
C VAL A 235 -9.60 -3.24 -3.05
N LEU A 236 -8.73 -2.25 -3.20
CA LEU A 236 -9.16 -0.88 -3.46
C LEU A 236 -10.01 -0.76 -4.75
N ALA A 237 -9.62 -1.43 -5.84
CA ALA A 237 -10.43 -1.45 -7.07
C ALA A 237 -11.77 -2.16 -6.85
N ARG A 238 -11.76 -3.28 -6.12
CA ARG A 238 -12.97 -3.99 -5.70
C ARG A 238 -13.90 -3.07 -4.91
N ASP A 239 -13.40 -2.38 -3.90
CA ASP A 239 -14.20 -1.55 -3.00
C ASP A 239 -14.78 -0.33 -3.76
N ILE A 240 -14.01 0.29 -4.65
CA ILE A 240 -14.52 1.35 -5.54
C ILE A 240 -15.63 0.81 -6.44
N MET A 241 -15.41 -0.33 -7.09
CA MET A 241 -16.35 -0.87 -8.07
C MET A 241 -17.58 -1.49 -7.42
N SER A 242 -17.52 -1.96 -6.17
CA SER A 242 -18.70 -2.41 -5.42
C SER A 242 -19.49 -1.28 -4.75
N GLY A 243 -18.89 -0.08 -4.63
CA GLY A 243 -19.43 1.00 -3.84
C GLY A 243 -19.16 0.87 -2.34
N ASP A 244 -18.30 -0.08 -1.94
CA ASP A 244 -17.93 -0.32 -0.54
C ASP A 244 -16.69 0.46 -0.10
N ALA A 245 -16.17 1.36 -0.94
CA ALA A 245 -15.02 2.19 -0.59
C ALA A 245 -15.36 3.07 0.61
N HIS A 246 -14.68 2.84 1.71
CA HIS A 246 -14.95 3.45 2.99
C HIS A 246 -13.65 3.76 3.73
N LEU A 247 -13.49 4.97 4.19
CA LEU A 247 -12.32 5.40 4.96
C LEU A 247 -12.76 5.70 6.40
N ASP A 248 -12.67 4.71 7.28
CA ASP A 248 -13.01 4.92 8.70
C ASP A 248 -12.06 5.91 9.39
N GLU A 249 -12.53 6.53 10.49
CA GLU A 249 -11.78 7.55 11.21
C GLU A 249 -10.45 7.05 11.78
N TYR A 250 -10.32 5.76 12.08
CA TYR A 250 -9.07 5.19 12.60
C TYR A 250 -8.04 5.02 11.50
N THR A 251 -8.46 4.55 10.35
CA THR A 251 -7.61 4.47 9.16
C THR A 251 -7.14 5.85 8.74
N LEU A 252 -8.04 6.84 8.74
CA LEU A 252 -7.70 8.23 8.48
C LEU A 252 -6.65 8.74 9.47
N VAL A 253 -6.85 8.55 10.78
CA VAL A 253 -5.86 8.94 11.81
C VAL A 253 -4.53 8.23 11.60
N TYR A 254 -4.55 6.94 11.28
CA TYR A 254 -3.33 6.20 10.98
C TYR A 254 -2.53 6.83 9.85
N TYR A 255 -3.17 7.16 8.73
CA TYR A 255 -2.51 7.79 7.59
C TYR A 255 -2.01 9.19 7.89
N LEU A 256 -2.75 9.97 8.68
CA LEU A 256 -2.34 11.28 9.15
C LEU A 256 -1.06 11.21 10.01
N GLN A 257 -0.98 10.23 10.90
CA GLN A 257 0.17 10.03 11.78
C GLN A 257 1.43 9.57 11.05
N HIS A 258 1.29 8.97 9.86
CA HIS A 258 2.41 8.49 9.05
C HIS A 258 2.83 9.47 7.93
N GLY A 259 2.39 10.73 8.02
CA GLY A 259 2.90 11.80 7.18
C GLY A 259 2.25 11.92 5.81
N PHE A 260 1.09 11.29 5.61
CA PHE A 260 0.33 11.41 4.36
C PHE A 260 -0.45 12.72 4.25
N ILE A 261 -0.67 13.41 5.36
CA ILE A 261 -1.34 14.70 5.44
C ILE A 261 -0.56 15.59 6.43
N ALA A 262 -0.50 16.91 6.18
CA ALA A 262 0.28 17.83 6.99
C ALA A 262 -0.23 17.93 8.44
N GLU A 263 0.68 17.98 9.42
CA GLU A 263 0.36 18.18 10.83
C GLU A 263 -0.44 19.48 11.05
N GLY A 264 -1.52 19.39 11.82
CA GLY A 264 -2.30 20.54 12.33
C GLY A 264 -3.62 20.81 11.64
N GLU A 265 -3.96 20.12 10.53
CA GLU A 265 -5.22 20.35 9.80
C GLU A 265 -6.21 19.17 9.89
N TYR A 266 -5.92 18.13 10.64
CA TYR A 266 -6.64 16.86 10.57
C TYR A 266 -7.73 16.65 11.63
N GLU A 267 -7.74 17.41 12.72
CA GLU A 267 -8.76 17.21 13.77
C GLU A 267 -10.17 17.37 13.21
N TRP A 268 -10.40 18.42 12.44
CA TRP A 268 -11.69 18.66 11.79
C TRP A 268 -12.04 17.60 10.73
N LEU A 269 -11.04 17.02 10.04
CA LEU A 269 -11.28 15.97 9.05
C LEU A 269 -11.73 14.67 9.70
N VAL A 270 -11.12 14.33 10.84
CA VAL A 270 -11.56 13.19 11.65
C VAL A 270 -12.97 13.42 12.17
N GLU A 271 -13.27 14.63 12.67
CA GLU A 271 -14.62 15.00 13.10
C GLU A 271 -15.62 14.94 11.94
N ALA A 272 -15.25 15.46 10.76
CA ALA A 272 -16.09 15.39 9.57
C ALA A 272 -16.34 13.95 9.11
N GLN A 273 -15.32 13.08 9.18
CA GLN A 273 -15.46 11.66 8.83
C GLN A 273 -16.31 10.89 9.86
N GLN A 274 -16.26 11.25 11.12
CA GLN A 274 -17.19 10.71 12.11
C GLN A 274 -18.66 11.03 11.78
N LEU A 275 -18.91 12.08 11.02
CA LEU A 275 -20.23 12.44 10.50
C LEU A 275 -20.54 11.82 9.12
N GLY A 276 -19.64 10.99 8.58
CA GLY A 276 -19.80 10.36 7.27
C GLY A 276 -19.47 11.28 6.08
N PHE A 277 -18.90 12.46 6.30
CA PHE A 277 -18.66 13.47 5.26
C PHE A 277 -17.88 12.93 4.04
N LEU A 278 -16.80 12.19 4.27
CA LEU A 278 -15.99 11.66 3.16
C LEU A 278 -16.74 10.56 2.41
N ASP A 279 -17.47 9.72 3.11
CA ASP A 279 -18.25 8.64 2.50
C ASP A 279 -19.38 9.19 1.64
N ASP A 280 -20.11 10.19 2.13
CA ASP A 280 -21.15 10.88 1.37
C ASP A 280 -20.61 11.52 0.08
N VAL A 281 -19.43 12.16 0.16
CA VAL A 281 -18.77 12.75 -1.02
C VAL A 281 -18.29 11.67 -1.98
N VAL A 282 -17.71 10.59 -1.48
CA VAL A 282 -17.24 9.47 -2.32
C VAL A 282 -18.43 8.83 -3.04
N GLU A 283 -19.55 8.56 -2.35
CA GLU A 283 -20.76 7.99 -2.96
C GLU A 283 -21.26 8.82 -4.14
N GLU A 284 -21.31 10.14 -3.98
CA GLU A 284 -21.74 11.06 -5.04
C GLU A 284 -20.73 11.19 -6.20
N LEU A 285 -19.45 10.87 -5.98
CA LEU A 285 -18.41 10.89 -7.02
C LEU A 285 -18.35 9.59 -7.83
N LEU A 286 -18.73 8.45 -7.26
CA LEU A 286 -18.61 7.15 -7.92
C LEU A 286 -19.18 7.08 -9.34
N PRO A 287 -20.38 7.65 -9.66
CA PRO A 287 -20.90 7.61 -11.02
C PRO A 287 -19.98 8.28 -12.06
N TYR A 288 -19.32 9.37 -11.69
CA TYR A 288 -18.38 10.07 -12.57
C TYR A 288 -17.07 9.30 -12.74
N VAL A 289 -16.60 8.69 -11.65
CA VAL A 289 -15.43 7.77 -11.69
C VAL A 289 -15.72 6.60 -12.63
N TYR A 290 -16.87 5.94 -12.50
CA TYR A 290 -17.27 4.82 -13.36
C TYR A 290 -17.36 5.21 -14.84
N ASN A 291 -17.81 6.41 -15.15
CA ASN A 291 -17.87 6.92 -16.53
C ASN A 291 -16.49 7.05 -17.18
N VAL A 292 -15.43 7.16 -16.39
CA VAL A 292 -14.04 7.24 -16.87
C VAL A 292 -13.38 5.86 -16.91
N ILE A 293 -13.34 5.19 -15.75
CA ILE A 293 -12.53 3.98 -15.58
C ILE A 293 -13.27 2.67 -15.84
N GLY A 294 -14.60 2.71 -15.95
CA GLY A 294 -15.45 1.52 -16.02
C GLY A 294 -15.18 0.56 -17.18
N ASN A 295 -14.43 1.00 -18.20
CA ASN A 295 -14.00 0.15 -19.31
C ASN A 295 -12.49 -0.11 -19.33
N PHE A 296 -11.72 0.35 -18.32
CA PHE A 296 -10.30 0.03 -18.25
C PHE A 296 -10.12 -1.47 -17.97
N GLY A 297 -9.39 -2.17 -18.84
CA GLY A 297 -9.08 -3.59 -18.63
C GLY A 297 -8.39 -3.81 -17.28
N SER A 298 -7.43 -2.96 -16.95
CA SER A 298 -6.67 -3.03 -15.69
C SER A 298 -7.54 -2.93 -14.44
N ILE A 299 -8.60 -2.11 -14.44
CA ILE A 299 -9.50 -2.00 -13.29
C ILE A 299 -10.22 -3.33 -13.05
N TRP A 300 -10.67 -3.99 -14.11
CA TRP A 300 -11.27 -5.31 -14.02
C TRP A 300 -10.29 -6.37 -13.57
N ASP A 301 -9.07 -6.31 -14.06
CA ASP A 301 -7.98 -7.22 -13.68
C ASP A 301 -7.50 -7.02 -12.22
N PHE A 302 -7.79 -5.85 -11.61
CA PHE A 302 -7.51 -5.60 -10.19
C PHE A 302 -8.60 -6.13 -9.25
N ILE A 303 -9.78 -6.49 -9.74
CA ILE A 303 -10.82 -7.06 -8.88
C ILE A 303 -10.39 -8.48 -8.49
N PRO A 304 -10.34 -8.84 -7.18
CA PRO A 304 -10.01 -10.20 -6.76
C PRO A 304 -10.98 -11.24 -7.37
N ASN A 305 -10.46 -12.43 -7.70
CA ASN A 305 -11.21 -13.46 -8.39
C ASN A 305 -12.53 -13.86 -7.69
N GLU A 306 -12.54 -13.83 -6.36
CA GLU A 306 -13.73 -14.18 -5.57
C GLU A 306 -14.87 -13.16 -5.72
N ASP A 307 -14.57 -11.89 -6.01
CA ASP A 307 -15.56 -10.83 -6.14
C ASP A 307 -15.90 -10.50 -7.61
N TYR A 308 -15.08 -10.98 -8.55
CA TYR A 308 -15.13 -10.60 -9.96
C TYR A 308 -16.51 -10.82 -10.61
N GLU A 309 -17.08 -12.02 -10.48
CA GLU A 309 -18.36 -12.34 -11.13
C GLU A 309 -19.51 -11.46 -10.61
N GLN A 310 -19.51 -11.16 -9.31
CA GLN A 310 -20.54 -10.32 -8.72
C GLN A 310 -20.42 -8.90 -9.23
N ILE A 311 -19.22 -8.31 -9.20
CA ILE A 311 -19.00 -6.91 -9.60
C ILE A 311 -19.17 -6.74 -11.11
N LYS A 312 -18.71 -7.71 -11.91
CA LYS A 312 -18.96 -7.76 -13.35
C LYS A 312 -20.46 -7.65 -13.65
N ALA A 313 -21.29 -8.43 -12.94
CA ALA A 313 -22.74 -8.41 -13.14
C ALA A 313 -23.41 -7.09 -12.73
N MET A 314 -22.78 -6.30 -11.85
CA MET A 314 -23.29 -4.97 -11.44
C MET A 314 -23.09 -3.91 -12.52
N HIS A 315 -21.99 -3.96 -13.27
CA HIS A 315 -21.54 -2.85 -14.13
C HIS A 315 -21.50 -3.17 -15.63
N LEU A 316 -21.27 -4.42 -16.02
CA LEU A 316 -21.05 -4.77 -17.42
C LEU A 316 -22.27 -5.42 -18.05
N ASP A 317 -22.88 -4.73 -19.03
CA ASP A 317 -23.89 -5.35 -19.88
C ASP A 317 -23.22 -6.35 -20.86
N PRO A 318 -23.66 -7.63 -20.89
CA PRO A 318 -22.99 -8.68 -21.67
C PRO A 318 -22.93 -8.43 -23.18
N VAL A 319 -23.79 -7.59 -23.72
CA VAL A 319 -23.83 -7.28 -25.15
C VAL A 319 -22.94 -6.08 -25.47
N THR A 320 -23.11 -4.99 -24.71
CA THR A 320 -22.39 -3.74 -24.93
C THR A 320 -20.90 -3.88 -24.58
N HIS A 321 -20.60 -4.58 -23.47
CA HIS A 321 -19.23 -4.72 -22.94
C HIS A 321 -18.59 -6.08 -23.26
N ALA A 322 -19.09 -6.79 -24.29
CA ALA A 322 -18.58 -8.11 -24.64
C ALA A 322 -17.04 -8.16 -24.82
N GLY A 323 -16.44 -7.06 -25.31
CA GLY A 323 -15.00 -6.99 -25.51
C GLY A 323 -14.21 -6.88 -24.20
N VAL A 324 -14.62 -5.98 -23.28
CA VAL A 324 -14.03 -5.88 -21.94
C VAL A 324 -14.19 -7.18 -21.18
N ILE A 325 -15.40 -7.76 -21.17
CA ILE A 325 -15.70 -9.03 -20.49
C ILE A 325 -14.77 -10.14 -20.98
N ALA A 326 -14.66 -10.32 -22.31
CA ALA A 326 -13.82 -11.40 -22.85
C ALA A 326 -12.34 -11.29 -22.45
N LYS A 327 -11.81 -10.08 -22.36
CA LYS A 327 -10.43 -9.81 -21.94
C LYS A 327 -10.24 -10.07 -20.45
N SER A 328 -11.16 -9.53 -19.62
CA SER A 328 -11.09 -9.70 -18.17
C SER A 328 -11.31 -11.15 -17.75
N ASP A 329 -12.28 -11.87 -18.36
CA ASP A 329 -12.48 -13.31 -18.09
C ASP A 329 -11.19 -14.10 -18.37
N ALA A 330 -10.48 -13.78 -19.46
CA ALA A 330 -9.22 -14.45 -19.78
C ALA A 330 -8.09 -14.11 -18.79
N SER A 331 -8.01 -12.85 -18.31
CA SER A 331 -7.05 -12.45 -17.27
C SER A 331 -7.35 -13.17 -15.95
N HIS A 332 -8.60 -13.25 -15.54
CA HIS A 332 -9.03 -13.93 -14.32
C HIS A 332 -8.79 -15.45 -14.37
N GLU A 333 -8.93 -16.09 -15.54
CA GLU A 333 -8.54 -17.49 -15.72
C GLU A 333 -7.04 -17.70 -15.47
N ILE A 334 -6.19 -16.78 -15.91
CA ILE A 334 -4.74 -16.83 -15.65
C ILE A 334 -4.47 -16.63 -14.15
N THR A 335 -5.07 -15.62 -13.54
CA THR A 335 -4.87 -15.30 -12.11
C THR A 335 -5.34 -16.45 -11.21
N ALA A 336 -6.45 -17.11 -11.54
CA ALA A 336 -6.94 -18.29 -10.80
C ALA A 336 -5.94 -19.45 -10.75
N ASN A 337 -5.07 -19.56 -11.76
CA ASN A 337 -4.05 -20.61 -11.87
C ASN A 337 -2.62 -20.09 -11.56
N MET A 338 -2.51 -18.92 -10.92
CA MET A 338 -1.21 -18.25 -10.75
C MET A 338 -0.23 -19.04 -9.89
N HIS A 339 -0.72 -19.65 -8.80
CA HIS A 339 0.12 -20.51 -7.94
C HIS A 339 0.81 -21.59 -8.78
N GLU A 340 0.06 -22.37 -9.55
CA GLU A 340 0.60 -23.44 -10.38
C GLU A 340 1.54 -22.89 -11.47
N SER A 341 1.20 -21.75 -12.07
CA SER A 341 1.99 -21.13 -13.14
C SER A 341 3.36 -20.64 -12.63
N LEU A 342 3.40 -19.97 -11.47
CA LEU A 342 4.65 -19.49 -10.88
C LEU A 342 5.50 -20.64 -10.34
N GLN A 343 4.88 -21.65 -9.74
CA GLN A 343 5.58 -22.85 -9.29
C GLN A 343 6.25 -23.55 -10.48
N LYS A 344 5.53 -23.71 -11.59
CA LYS A 344 6.05 -24.30 -12.82
C LYS A 344 7.23 -23.49 -13.42
N CYS A 345 7.19 -22.18 -13.35
CA CYS A 345 8.31 -21.33 -13.76
C CYS A 345 9.58 -21.66 -13.01
N ARG A 346 9.48 -21.93 -11.71
CA ARG A 346 10.63 -22.31 -10.90
C ARG A 346 11.07 -23.75 -11.16
N ASP A 347 10.14 -24.70 -11.08
CA ASP A 347 10.45 -26.14 -11.04
C ASP A 347 10.83 -26.70 -12.42
N GLU A 348 10.14 -26.25 -13.48
CA GLU A 348 10.34 -26.80 -14.82
C GLU A 348 11.16 -25.87 -15.72
N TYR A 349 11.01 -24.55 -15.58
CA TYR A 349 11.64 -23.59 -16.51
C TYR A 349 12.92 -22.98 -15.95
N GLY A 350 13.22 -23.20 -14.65
CA GLY A 350 14.41 -22.69 -13.98
C GLY A 350 14.45 -21.17 -13.88
N ILE A 351 13.29 -20.52 -13.79
CA ILE A 351 13.16 -19.09 -13.58
C ILE A 351 13.05 -18.85 -12.06
N LYS A 352 13.96 -18.09 -11.49
CA LYS A 352 13.89 -17.73 -10.07
C LYS A 352 12.89 -16.59 -9.87
N VAL A 353 11.69 -16.93 -9.42
CA VAL A 353 10.64 -15.96 -9.09
C VAL A 353 10.64 -15.73 -7.59
N SER A 354 10.68 -14.47 -7.15
CA SER A 354 10.66 -14.06 -5.76
C SER A 354 9.62 -12.96 -5.55
N ILE A 355 8.92 -12.98 -4.42
CA ILE A 355 7.90 -12.01 -4.06
C ILE A 355 8.32 -11.30 -2.77
N ILE A 356 8.23 -9.97 -2.75
CA ILE A 356 8.41 -9.15 -1.55
C ILE A 356 7.12 -8.37 -1.35
N ALA A 357 6.46 -8.55 -0.21
CA ALA A 357 5.17 -7.94 0.09
C ALA A 357 5.23 -7.12 1.37
N GLY A 358 4.45 -6.04 1.41
CA GLY A 358 4.17 -5.32 2.63
C GLY A 358 3.06 -5.98 3.43
N SER A 359 3.10 -5.78 4.75
CA SER A 359 2.09 -6.23 5.70
C SER A 359 2.00 -5.25 6.87
N GLY A 360 1.02 -5.43 7.76
CA GLY A 360 0.93 -4.62 8.99
C GLY A 360 0.37 -3.20 8.79
N VAL A 361 -0.07 -2.84 7.60
CA VAL A 361 -0.68 -1.55 7.27
C VAL A 361 -2.17 -1.73 6.97
N PRO A 362 -3.07 -0.86 7.48
CA PRO A 362 -4.48 -0.92 7.11
C PRO A 362 -4.68 -0.58 5.63
N SER A 363 -5.65 -1.19 4.97
CA SER A 363 -6.01 -0.79 3.60
C SER A 363 -6.65 0.60 3.58
N VAL A 364 -6.33 1.39 2.57
CA VAL A 364 -6.90 2.74 2.40
C VAL A 364 -8.39 2.73 2.13
N SER A 365 -8.94 1.66 1.58
CA SER A 365 -10.38 1.52 1.29
C SER A 365 -11.18 0.76 2.33
N GLY A 366 -10.52 0.23 3.35
CA GLY A 366 -11.17 -0.51 4.42
C GLY A 366 -10.15 -1.07 5.41
N ALA A 367 -10.22 -0.63 6.66
CA ALA A 367 -9.29 -0.97 7.73
C ALA A 367 -9.16 -2.46 8.05
N GLN A 368 -10.05 -3.27 7.51
CA GLN A 368 -10.18 -4.68 7.84
C GLN A 368 -9.12 -5.58 7.22
N ARG A 369 -8.31 -5.07 6.30
CA ARG A 369 -7.37 -5.89 5.57
C ARG A 369 -5.94 -5.57 5.96
N ASN A 370 -5.17 -6.61 6.24
CA ASN A 370 -3.72 -6.51 6.35
C ASN A 370 -3.16 -6.22 4.95
N SER A 371 -2.40 -5.15 4.80
CA SER A 371 -1.98 -4.64 3.49
C SER A 371 -0.67 -3.86 3.58
N ASP A 372 -0.26 -3.33 2.43
CA ASP A 372 0.76 -2.30 2.27
C ASP A 372 0.16 -0.88 2.09
N ALA A 373 -1.09 -0.68 2.43
CA ALA A 373 -2.00 0.43 2.22
C ALA A 373 -2.88 0.29 0.96
N ILE A 374 -2.36 -0.16 -0.15
CA ILE A 374 -3.01 -0.22 -1.47
C ILE A 374 -3.39 -1.65 -1.85
N ILE A 375 -2.44 -2.58 -1.70
CA ILE A 375 -2.61 -3.99 -2.03
C ILE A 375 -2.74 -4.78 -0.72
N ALA A 376 -3.80 -5.55 -0.58
CA ALA A 376 -3.90 -6.45 0.55
C ALA A 376 -2.82 -7.53 0.46
N THR A 377 -2.23 -7.89 1.60
CA THR A 377 -1.11 -8.84 1.64
C THR A 377 -1.48 -10.20 1.04
N ASN A 378 -2.73 -10.65 1.23
CA ASN A 378 -3.26 -11.86 0.58
C ASN A 378 -3.33 -11.71 -0.95
N ASP A 379 -3.76 -10.56 -1.48
CA ASP A 379 -3.85 -10.32 -2.93
C ASP A 379 -2.46 -10.23 -3.56
N SER A 380 -1.50 -9.66 -2.84
CA SER A 380 -0.11 -9.59 -3.27
C SER A 380 0.54 -10.98 -3.37
N THR A 381 0.24 -11.88 -2.45
CA THR A 381 1.04 -13.08 -2.21
C THR A 381 0.29 -14.41 -2.29
N GLY A 382 -1.05 -14.40 -2.19
CA GLY A 382 -1.85 -15.61 -1.96
C GLY A 382 -1.80 -16.15 -0.53
N ALA A 383 -1.05 -15.50 0.38
CA ALA A 383 -0.94 -15.90 1.79
C ALA A 383 -2.29 -15.74 2.51
N LEU A 384 -2.53 -16.56 3.53
CA LEU A 384 -3.66 -16.33 4.43
C LEU A 384 -3.28 -15.24 5.42
N CYS A 385 -4.11 -14.21 5.55
CA CYS A 385 -3.87 -13.10 6.47
C CYS A 385 -5.03 -12.93 7.44
N ALA A 386 -4.70 -12.67 8.70
CA ALA A 386 -5.68 -12.17 9.64
C ALA A 386 -6.09 -10.73 9.24
N PRO A 387 -7.32 -10.30 9.50
CA PRO A 387 -7.72 -8.92 9.29
C PRO A 387 -6.79 -7.96 10.03
N TYR A 388 -6.63 -6.74 9.52
CA TYR A 388 -5.78 -5.74 10.14
C TYR A 388 -6.14 -5.53 11.62
N GLY A 389 -5.13 -5.53 12.47
CA GLY A 389 -5.28 -5.41 13.93
C GLY A 389 -5.81 -6.67 14.63
N GLN A 390 -5.96 -7.78 13.90
CA GLN A 390 -6.26 -9.11 14.45
C GLN A 390 -5.09 -10.05 14.22
N ARG A 391 -5.16 -11.21 14.87
CA ARG A 391 -4.19 -12.29 14.71
C ARG A 391 -4.87 -13.65 14.76
N PHE A 392 -4.21 -14.66 14.26
CA PHE A 392 -4.63 -16.04 14.43
C PHE A 392 -4.64 -16.42 15.93
N ASN A 393 -5.44 -17.41 16.26
CA ASN A 393 -5.56 -17.90 17.63
C ASN A 393 -4.23 -18.43 18.16
N ASP A 394 -4.04 -18.36 19.47
CA ASP A 394 -2.87 -18.98 20.13
C ASP A 394 -2.77 -20.48 19.79
N GLY A 395 -1.61 -20.91 19.34
CA GLY A 395 -1.36 -22.28 18.91
C GLY A 395 -1.67 -22.58 17.44
N TYR A 396 -2.02 -21.56 16.64
CA TYR A 396 -2.09 -21.70 15.19
C TYR A 396 -0.70 -22.04 14.62
N THR A 397 -0.62 -23.02 13.74
CA THR A 397 0.64 -23.53 13.17
C THR A 397 0.69 -23.51 11.64
N GLY A 398 -0.26 -22.78 11.01
CA GLY A 398 -0.40 -22.71 9.56
C GLY A 398 -1.42 -23.69 8.98
N GLU A 399 -2.00 -23.34 7.84
CA GLU A 399 -3.00 -24.14 7.13
C GLU A 399 -2.37 -25.28 6.35
N LYS A 400 -1.15 -25.09 5.84
CA LYS A 400 -0.47 -26.06 5.00
C LYS A 400 0.95 -26.35 5.50
N THR A 401 1.35 -27.60 5.38
CA THR A 401 2.76 -27.97 5.55
C THR A 401 3.40 -27.90 4.17
N MET A 402 4.12 -26.82 3.89
CA MET A 402 4.75 -26.57 2.60
C MET A 402 6.27 -26.72 2.61
N CYS A 403 6.85 -26.99 3.77
CA CYS A 403 8.28 -27.11 3.98
C CYS A 403 8.58 -28.44 4.69
N ASP A 404 9.55 -29.19 4.18
CA ASP A 404 9.98 -30.46 4.78
C ASP A 404 10.75 -30.28 6.10
N ASN A 405 11.11 -29.05 6.46
CA ASN A 405 11.80 -28.75 7.71
C ASN A 405 10.81 -28.48 8.86
N PRO A 406 10.65 -29.43 9.80
CA PRO A 406 9.67 -29.31 10.88
C PRO A 406 10.00 -28.20 11.91
N SER A 407 11.15 -27.54 11.78
CA SER A 407 11.53 -26.39 12.61
C SER A 407 11.24 -25.05 11.94
N HIS A 408 10.75 -25.02 10.72
CA HIS A 408 10.31 -23.81 10.05
C HIS A 408 8.85 -23.53 10.36
N ASP A 409 8.61 -22.31 10.83
CA ASP A 409 7.27 -21.77 11.00
C ASP A 409 7.05 -20.73 9.90
N HIS A 410 6.09 -20.99 9.03
CA HIS A 410 5.67 -20.07 7.98
C HIS A 410 4.56 -19.13 8.45
N VAL A 411 4.27 -19.08 9.74
CA VAL A 411 3.38 -18.10 10.37
C VAL A 411 4.21 -16.95 10.90
N SER A 412 3.80 -15.72 10.62
CA SER A 412 4.52 -14.54 11.11
C SER A 412 4.61 -14.53 12.64
N PRO A 413 5.66 -13.96 13.22
CA PRO A 413 5.80 -13.85 14.68
C PRO A 413 4.64 -13.09 15.34
N SER A 414 4.01 -12.15 14.60
CA SER A 414 2.81 -11.43 15.03
C SER A 414 1.51 -12.28 14.94
N PHE A 415 1.56 -13.46 14.34
CA PHE A 415 0.39 -14.29 14.04
C PHE A 415 -0.64 -13.61 13.11
N GLU A 416 -0.19 -12.76 12.22
CA GLU A 416 -1.05 -12.03 11.28
C GLU A 416 -0.99 -12.59 9.86
N VAL A 417 0.10 -13.26 9.48
CA VAL A 417 0.33 -13.80 8.14
C VAL A 417 0.74 -15.26 8.21
N ASP A 418 0.09 -16.10 7.41
CA ASP A 418 0.47 -17.49 7.15
C ASP A 418 0.98 -17.63 5.72
N ALA A 419 2.28 -17.63 5.57
CA ALA A 419 2.96 -17.76 4.28
C ALA A 419 2.82 -19.15 3.66
N SER A 420 2.39 -20.17 4.41
CA SER A 420 2.21 -21.54 3.87
C SER A 420 1.18 -21.60 2.75
N CYS A 421 0.30 -20.61 2.66
CA CYS A 421 -0.71 -20.48 1.63
C CYS A 421 -0.27 -19.63 0.42
N ALA A 422 0.88 -18.95 0.50
CA ALA A 422 1.35 -18.06 -0.57
C ALA A 422 1.51 -18.76 -1.93
N TYR A 423 1.54 -17.98 -3.02
CA TYR A 423 1.82 -18.49 -4.37
C TYR A 423 3.15 -19.24 -4.44
N LEU A 424 4.15 -18.72 -3.74
CA LEU A 424 5.49 -19.29 -3.62
C LEU A 424 5.94 -19.24 -2.15
N PRO A 425 5.50 -20.17 -1.29
CA PRO A 425 5.71 -20.08 0.16
C PRO A 425 7.17 -19.92 0.59
N GLU A 426 8.10 -20.61 -0.07
CA GLU A 426 9.54 -20.56 0.26
C GLU A 426 10.28 -19.42 -0.47
N HIS A 427 9.57 -18.63 -1.30
CA HIS A 427 10.16 -17.55 -2.10
C HIS A 427 9.35 -16.24 -1.99
N THR A 428 8.63 -16.10 -0.88
CA THR A 428 7.87 -14.90 -0.53
C THR A 428 8.36 -14.34 0.79
N TRP A 429 8.78 -13.08 0.78
CA TRP A 429 9.21 -12.31 1.95
C TRP A 429 8.15 -11.29 2.31
N PHE A 430 7.93 -11.13 3.61
CA PHE A 430 6.97 -10.17 4.16
C PHE A 430 7.73 -9.13 4.98
N VAL A 431 7.46 -7.87 4.72
CA VAL A 431 8.05 -6.74 5.43
C VAL A 431 6.95 -5.99 6.16
N ASP A 432 7.00 -6.04 7.47
CA ASP A 432 6.02 -5.40 8.35
C ASP A 432 6.12 -3.87 8.25
N GLU A 433 4.97 -3.20 8.18
CA GLU A 433 4.84 -1.75 7.97
C GLU A 433 5.51 -1.20 6.70
N LEU A 434 5.71 -2.03 5.70
CA LEU A 434 6.14 -1.56 4.38
C LEU A 434 4.96 -0.98 3.64
N PHE A 435 4.95 0.34 3.48
CA PHE A 435 3.97 1.04 2.64
C PHE A 435 4.28 0.83 1.16
N HIS A 436 3.22 0.78 0.36
CA HIS A 436 3.27 0.53 -1.08
C HIS A 436 4.30 1.40 -1.83
N GLY A 437 4.31 2.71 -1.57
CA GLY A 437 5.24 3.67 -2.20
C GLY A 437 6.64 3.72 -1.59
N MET A 438 6.95 2.88 -0.59
CA MET A 438 8.20 2.94 0.16
C MET A 438 9.18 1.81 -0.18
N THR A 439 8.83 0.88 -1.06
CA THR A 439 9.59 -0.34 -1.36
C THR A 439 11.07 -0.10 -1.61
N PHE A 440 11.42 0.94 -2.37
CA PHE A 440 12.82 1.27 -2.67
C PHE A 440 13.41 2.38 -1.78
N LYS A 441 12.61 2.96 -0.90
CA LYS A 441 13.07 3.89 0.13
C LYS A 441 13.40 3.15 1.43
N ASP A 442 12.76 2.00 1.67
CA ASP A 442 13.13 1.08 2.72
C ASP A 442 14.41 0.33 2.33
N GLU A 443 15.49 0.53 3.10
CA GLU A 443 16.81 -0.01 2.77
C GLU A 443 16.80 -1.54 2.76
N TYR A 444 16.06 -2.20 3.68
CA TYR A 444 15.99 -3.66 3.73
C TYR A 444 15.31 -4.23 2.49
N SER A 445 14.14 -3.72 2.13
CA SER A 445 13.39 -4.15 0.94
C SER A 445 14.18 -3.93 -0.34
N LYS A 446 14.87 -2.78 -0.43
CA LYS A 446 15.72 -2.43 -1.57
C LYS A 446 16.92 -3.38 -1.70
N GLU A 447 17.65 -3.60 -0.61
CA GLU A 447 18.82 -4.50 -0.62
C GLU A 447 18.43 -5.96 -0.87
N LEU A 448 17.32 -6.42 -0.28
CA LEU A 448 16.76 -7.75 -0.58
C LEU A 448 16.42 -7.87 -2.07
N THR A 449 15.73 -6.87 -2.64
CA THR A 449 15.38 -6.84 -4.06
C THR A 449 16.64 -6.96 -4.94
N PHE A 450 17.66 -6.16 -4.67
CA PHE A 450 18.89 -6.19 -5.48
C PHE A 450 19.67 -7.51 -5.30
N THR A 451 19.69 -8.06 -4.10
CA THR A 451 20.34 -9.34 -3.84
C THR A 451 19.68 -10.50 -4.58
N LEU A 452 18.33 -10.57 -4.55
CA LEU A 452 17.55 -11.57 -5.29
C LEU A 452 17.68 -11.40 -6.80
N LEU A 453 17.71 -10.15 -7.28
CA LEU A 453 17.75 -9.83 -8.71
C LEU A 453 19.09 -10.16 -9.34
N LEU A 454 20.19 -9.81 -8.66
CA LEU A 454 21.53 -9.72 -9.26
C LEU A 454 22.50 -10.80 -8.81
N THR A 455 22.17 -11.59 -7.79
CA THR A 455 23.08 -12.57 -7.20
C THR A 455 22.42 -13.93 -6.96
N ASP A 456 23.20 -14.94 -6.63
CA ASP A 456 22.75 -16.27 -6.21
C ASP A 456 22.90 -16.48 -4.68
N LYS A 457 22.95 -15.39 -3.89
CA LYS A 457 23.16 -15.47 -2.43
C LYS A 457 21.94 -15.95 -1.66
N ILE A 458 20.76 -15.78 -2.21
CA ILE A 458 19.49 -16.17 -1.62
C ILE A 458 18.82 -17.17 -2.56
N GLU A 459 18.65 -18.39 -2.09
CA GLU A 459 17.95 -19.44 -2.80
C GLU A 459 16.47 -19.46 -2.43
N ASP A 460 16.20 -19.36 -1.13
CA ASP A 460 14.86 -19.37 -0.52
C ASP A 460 14.88 -18.58 0.80
N VAL A 461 13.72 -18.49 1.45
CA VAL A 461 13.54 -17.75 2.72
C VAL A 461 14.35 -18.31 3.90
N HIS A 462 14.98 -19.49 3.76
CA HIS A 462 15.75 -20.18 4.79
C HIS A 462 17.26 -20.05 4.57
N SER A 463 17.66 -19.71 3.37
CA SER A 463 19.07 -19.81 2.94
C SER A 463 19.95 -18.68 3.48
N ASN A 464 19.37 -17.53 3.85
CA ASN A 464 20.12 -16.40 4.37
C ASN A 464 19.44 -15.76 5.59
N PRO A 465 20.05 -15.86 6.81
CA PRO A 465 19.46 -15.31 8.02
C PRO A 465 19.43 -13.77 8.08
N GLU A 466 20.13 -13.05 7.20
CA GLU A 466 20.04 -11.60 7.08
C GLU A 466 18.71 -11.18 6.42
N TYR A 467 18.09 -12.09 5.68
CA TYR A 467 16.81 -11.89 4.99
C TYR A 467 15.78 -12.94 5.42
N PRO A 468 15.31 -12.89 6.67
CA PRO A 468 14.27 -13.80 7.15
C PRO A 468 12.96 -13.61 6.39
N GLN A 469 12.12 -14.66 6.32
CA GLN A 469 10.83 -14.62 5.63
C GLN A 469 9.94 -13.48 6.13
N PHE A 470 9.94 -13.22 7.43
CA PHE A 470 9.20 -12.14 8.07
C PHE A 470 10.18 -11.12 8.64
N LYS A 471 10.22 -9.95 8.04
CA LYS A 471 10.97 -8.81 8.56
C LYS A 471 10.05 -7.98 9.42
N GLU A 472 10.27 -8.02 10.73
CA GLU A 472 9.56 -7.14 11.65
C GLU A 472 9.93 -5.66 11.41
N SER A 473 8.96 -4.77 11.59
CA SER A 473 9.18 -3.34 11.50
C SER A 473 10.30 -2.88 12.42
N THR A 474 11.21 -2.09 11.87
CA THR A 474 12.22 -1.38 12.69
C THR A 474 11.63 -0.13 13.35
N ASN A 475 10.46 0.31 12.88
CA ASN A 475 9.65 1.30 13.58
C ASN A 475 9.05 0.60 14.80
N ALA A 476 9.33 1.03 15.98
CA ALA A 476 8.93 0.39 17.23
C ALA A 476 7.39 0.26 17.43
N THR A 477 6.58 0.43 16.40
CA THR A 477 5.11 0.52 16.47
C THR A 477 4.42 -0.81 16.69
N ASN A 478 5.00 -1.93 16.23
CA ASN A 478 4.37 -3.26 16.31
C ASN A 478 5.04 -4.25 17.29
N ALA A 479 5.83 -3.76 18.23
CA ALA A 479 6.50 -4.65 19.17
C ALA A 479 5.64 -5.09 20.37
N VAL A 480 4.44 -4.53 20.54
CA VAL A 480 3.56 -4.89 21.66
C VAL A 480 2.15 -5.21 21.19
N TYR A 481 1.51 -6.12 21.91
CA TYR A 481 0.09 -6.41 21.81
C TYR A 481 -0.57 -6.18 23.15
N ALA A 482 -1.81 -5.67 23.19
CA ALA A 482 -2.57 -5.48 24.41
C ALA A 482 -3.93 -6.17 24.34
N SER A 483 -4.31 -6.81 25.42
CA SER A 483 -5.66 -7.28 25.68
C SER A 483 -6.16 -6.73 27.01
N PHE A 484 -7.49 -6.68 27.15
CA PHE A 484 -8.14 -6.10 28.30
C PHE A 484 -8.96 -7.18 29.00
N ASN A 485 -8.68 -7.42 30.28
CA ASN A 485 -9.47 -8.29 31.11
C ASN A 485 -10.25 -7.45 32.11
N SER A 486 -11.56 -7.51 32.07
CA SER A 486 -12.44 -6.72 32.91
C SER A 486 -13.63 -7.53 33.43
N SER A 487 -14.10 -7.17 34.60
CA SER A 487 -15.33 -7.75 35.17
C SER A 487 -16.57 -7.30 34.40
N PRO A 488 -17.57 -8.18 34.19
CA PRO A 488 -18.76 -7.89 33.37
C PRO A 488 -19.66 -6.77 33.91
N ALA A 489 -19.47 -6.34 35.14
CA ALA A 489 -20.37 -5.40 35.80
C ALA A 489 -20.06 -3.91 35.58
N GLY A 490 -19.12 -3.55 34.71
CA GLY A 490 -18.73 -2.16 34.46
C GLY A 490 -18.07 -1.48 35.66
N TYR A 491 -17.74 -2.23 36.70
CA TYR A 491 -17.09 -1.75 37.92
C TYR A 491 -15.73 -2.41 38.05
N VAL A 492 -14.70 -1.60 37.91
CA VAL A 492 -13.31 -2.05 37.96
C VAL A 492 -12.77 -1.78 39.35
N SER A 493 -12.87 -2.75 40.23
CA SER A 493 -12.35 -2.62 41.60
C SER A 493 -11.70 -3.87 42.15
N ASP A 494 -11.72 -4.96 41.41
CA ASP A 494 -11.19 -6.24 41.88
C ASP A 494 -9.82 -6.55 41.28
N ALA A 495 -9.06 -7.38 41.99
CA ALA A 495 -7.72 -7.81 41.62
C ALA A 495 -7.63 -8.59 40.28
N ASP A 496 -8.78 -8.84 39.65
CA ASP A 496 -8.88 -9.58 38.38
C ASP A 496 -9.04 -8.66 37.16
N ASP A 497 -9.13 -7.34 37.34
CA ASP A 497 -9.20 -6.37 36.24
C ASP A 497 -7.81 -5.87 35.90
N TYR A 498 -7.35 -6.16 34.66
CA TYR A 498 -6.01 -5.80 34.24
C TYR A 498 -5.90 -5.69 32.71
N ILE A 499 -4.92 -4.92 32.30
CA ILE A 499 -4.46 -4.88 30.91
C ILE A 499 -3.28 -5.85 30.81
N ILE A 500 -3.32 -6.77 29.86
CA ILE A 500 -2.19 -7.62 29.52
C ILE A 500 -1.44 -6.95 28.38
N ILE A 501 -0.15 -6.71 28.55
CA ILE A 501 0.73 -6.27 27.48
C ILE A 501 1.74 -7.35 27.22
N LYS A 502 1.80 -7.84 25.99
CA LYS A 502 2.73 -8.86 25.49
C LYS A 502 3.75 -8.21 24.57
N ASN A 503 5.03 -8.54 24.75
CA ASN A 503 6.05 -8.25 23.75
C ASN A 503 5.94 -9.29 22.64
N ILE A 504 5.54 -8.85 21.46
CA ILE A 504 5.41 -9.69 20.25
C ILE A 504 6.63 -9.57 19.32
N SER A 505 7.59 -8.68 19.62
CA SER A 505 8.87 -8.66 18.92
C SER A 505 9.62 -9.98 19.12
N THR A 506 10.25 -10.49 18.09
CA THR A 506 11.11 -11.67 18.15
C THR A 506 12.55 -11.33 18.50
N GLN A 507 12.97 -10.07 18.35
CA GLN A 507 14.37 -9.64 18.42
C GLN A 507 14.67 -8.79 19.65
N TYR A 508 13.77 -7.91 20.04
CA TYR A 508 14.09 -6.86 21.01
C TYR A 508 13.27 -6.98 22.30
N PRO A 509 13.91 -6.86 23.48
CA PRO A 509 13.18 -6.59 24.69
C PRO A 509 12.45 -5.25 24.60
N VAL A 510 11.25 -5.19 25.14
CA VAL A 510 10.39 -3.99 25.20
C VAL A 510 10.38 -3.44 26.60
N ARG A 511 10.65 -2.15 26.76
CA ARG A 511 10.48 -1.42 28.03
C ARG A 511 9.26 -0.52 27.92
N ILE A 512 8.19 -0.84 28.65
CA ILE A 512 6.97 -0.06 28.68
C ILE A 512 7.21 1.23 29.47
N THR A 513 6.97 2.38 28.86
CA THR A 513 7.21 3.70 29.45
C THR A 513 5.91 4.38 29.93
N SER A 514 4.78 4.17 29.25
CA SER A 514 3.49 4.62 29.72
C SER A 514 2.34 3.74 29.19
N VAL A 515 1.25 3.70 29.92
CA VAL A 515 -0.04 3.14 29.49
C VAL A 515 -1.13 4.13 29.86
N ASN A 516 -1.88 4.61 28.88
CA ASN A 516 -3.01 5.51 29.07
C ASN A 516 -4.30 4.85 28.56
N VAL A 517 -5.40 5.10 29.22
CA VAL A 517 -6.72 4.64 28.77
C VAL A 517 -7.59 5.86 28.53
N ASN A 518 -8.06 6.01 27.31
CA ASN A 518 -8.98 7.07 26.89
C ASN A 518 -10.38 6.50 26.71
N GLY A 519 -11.41 7.32 26.84
CA GLY A 519 -12.81 6.88 26.71
C GLY A 519 -13.37 6.13 27.93
N ALA A 520 -12.63 6.06 29.03
CA ALA A 520 -13.05 5.46 30.27
C ALA A 520 -12.47 6.22 31.47
N ASP A 521 -13.20 6.22 32.61
CA ASP A 521 -12.72 6.79 33.87
C ASP A 521 -11.84 5.76 34.60
N ILE A 522 -10.66 5.50 34.04
CA ILE A 522 -9.70 4.49 34.49
C ILE A 522 -8.38 5.15 34.87
N ILE A 523 -7.86 4.75 36.02
CA ILE A 523 -6.51 5.11 36.48
C ILE A 523 -5.63 3.85 36.42
N VAL A 524 -4.65 3.86 35.55
CA VAL A 524 -3.64 2.80 35.45
C VAL A 524 -2.66 2.95 36.62
N HIS A 525 -2.41 1.88 37.33
CA HIS A 525 -1.48 1.89 38.46
C HIS A 525 -0.04 1.95 37.94
N SER A 526 0.85 2.54 38.74
CA SER A 526 2.26 2.75 38.39
C SER A 526 2.93 1.49 37.85
N LEU A 527 3.47 1.58 36.66
CA LEU A 527 4.05 0.47 35.91
C LEU A 527 5.32 -0.09 36.53
N GLY A 528 6.03 0.66 37.34
CA GLY A 528 7.44 0.36 37.59
C GLY A 528 8.11 -0.05 36.26
N VAL A 529 9.20 0.54 35.86
CA VAL A 529 9.88 0.25 34.58
C VAL A 529 10.05 -1.26 34.40
N LYS A 530 9.21 -1.87 33.54
CA LYS A 530 9.28 -3.32 33.26
C LYS A 530 9.83 -3.52 31.87
N GLU A 531 10.89 -4.29 31.80
CA GLU A 531 11.45 -4.75 30.55
C GLU A 531 10.93 -6.16 30.29
N LEU A 532 10.29 -6.35 29.13
CA LEU A 532 9.71 -7.60 28.68
C LEU A 532 10.63 -8.20 27.62
N ALA A 533 11.17 -9.36 27.89
CA ALA A 533 11.85 -10.13 26.85
C ALA A 533 10.89 -10.55 25.73
N PRO A 534 11.36 -10.85 24.53
CA PRO A 534 10.55 -11.38 23.44
C PRO A 534 9.59 -12.49 23.89
N GLY A 535 8.32 -12.41 23.48
CA GLY A 535 7.28 -13.37 23.81
C GLY A 535 6.76 -13.34 25.25
N LYS A 536 7.24 -12.43 26.11
CA LYS A 536 6.79 -12.29 27.50
C LYS A 536 5.67 -11.26 27.63
N GLU A 537 4.86 -11.44 28.68
CA GLU A 537 3.75 -10.56 29.00
C GLU A 537 3.83 -9.98 30.41
N VAL A 538 3.12 -8.88 30.63
CA VAL A 538 2.92 -8.26 31.94
C VAL A 538 1.46 -7.91 32.12
N LYS A 539 0.97 -8.13 33.35
CA LYS A 539 -0.34 -7.67 33.79
C LYS A 539 -0.20 -6.30 34.45
N ILE A 540 -1.05 -5.37 34.05
CA ILE A 540 -1.08 -4.01 34.57
C ILE A 540 -2.44 -3.78 35.20
N GLU A 541 -2.45 -3.61 36.52
CA GLU A 541 -3.66 -3.36 37.28
C GLU A 541 -4.14 -1.93 37.06
N PHE A 542 -5.44 -1.75 37.11
CA PHE A 542 -6.08 -0.45 37.05
C PHE A 542 -7.25 -0.33 38.01
N THR A 543 -7.68 0.90 38.27
CA THR A 543 -8.91 1.20 39.08
C THR A 543 -9.74 2.22 38.29
N GLY A 544 -11.05 2.19 38.47
CA GLY A 544 -11.95 3.11 37.79
C GLY A 544 -13.24 2.47 37.32
N LYS A 545 -13.85 3.03 36.31
CA LYS A 545 -15.11 2.54 35.75
C LYS A 545 -15.01 2.39 34.25
N LEU A 546 -15.44 1.25 33.73
CA LEU A 546 -15.72 1.10 32.32
C LEU A 546 -16.98 1.89 31.93
N PRO A 547 -17.06 2.41 30.72
CA PRO A 547 -18.28 2.99 30.19
C PRO A 547 -19.45 2.01 30.34
N GLN A 548 -20.59 2.48 30.83
CA GLN A 548 -21.78 1.63 30.99
C GLN A 548 -22.66 1.58 29.75
N VAL A 549 -22.35 2.43 28.76
CA VAL A 549 -23.08 2.49 27.50
C VAL A 549 -22.60 1.36 26.61
N SER A 550 -23.52 0.51 26.16
CA SER A 550 -23.20 -0.51 25.14
C SER A 550 -22.64 0.16 23.90
N ASN A 551 -21.59 -0.43 23.33
CA ASN A 551 -20.84 0.08 22.19
C ASN A 551 -19.94 1.32 22.46
N ALA A 552 -19.80 1.77 23.72
CA ALA A 552 -18.83 2.81 24.02
C ALA A 552 -17.42 2.39 23.58
N LEU A 553 -16.72 3.27 22.93
CA LEU A 553 -15.33 3.05 22.50
C LEU A 553 -14.36 3.45 23.61
N MET A 554 -13.32 2.66 23.74
CA MET A 554 -12.24 2.87 24.68
C MET A 554 -10.91 2.59 23.96
N GLN A 555 -9.89 3.38 24.23
CA GLN A 555 -8.57 3.21 23.63
C GLN A 555 -7.50 3.06 24.70
N VAL A 556 -6.63 2.06 24.56
CA VAL A 556 -5.43 1.88 25.36
C VAL A 556 -4.22 2.31 24.53
N GLU A 557 -3.54 3.36 24.96
CA GLU A 557 -2.28 3.83 24.36
C GLU A 557 -1.10 3.31 25.18
N ILE A 558 -0.18 2.60 24.53
CA ILE A 558 1.05 2.07 25.15
C ILE A 558 2.24 2.73 24.50
N LYS A 559 3.06 3.42 25.32
CA LYS A 559 4.37 3.93 24.90
C LYS A 559 5.47 3.03 25.44
N TYR A 560 6.45 2.74 24.61
CA TYR A 560 7.52 1.80 24.95
C TYR A 560 8.81 2.11 24.21
N GLU A 561 9.90 1.48 24.66
CA GLU A 561 11.22 1.52 24.03
C GLU A 561 11.63 0.12 23.61
N LEU A 562 12.21 -0.04 22.41
CA LEU A 562 12.93 -1.25 22.02
C LEU A 562 14.35 -1.20 22.56
N VAL A 563 14.64 -2.07 23.50
CA VAL A 563 15.96 -2.09 24.16
C VAL A 563 17.00 -2.72 23.24
N GLY A 564 18.01 -1.93 22.88
CA GLY A 564 19.09 -2.37 21.99
C GLY A 564 18.84 -2.09 20.49
N ASN A 565 17.67 -1.55 20.10
CA ASN A 565 17.47 -1.05 18.77
C ASN A 565 18.05 0.37 18.66
N THR A 566 19.02 0.57 17.77
CA THR A 566 19.69 1.87 17.58
C THR A 566 19.00 2.75 16.53
N LEU A 567 18.11 2.19 15.73
CA LEU A 567 17.46 2.90 14.61
C LEU A 567 16.09 3.47 15.01
N ALA A 568 15.33 2.74 15.84
CA ALA A 568 14.06 3.22 16.38
C ALA A 568 13.90 2.72 17.81
N SER A 569 14.16 3.58 18.80
CA SER A 569 14.12 3.18 20.20
C SER A 569 12.80 3.42 20.91
N ILE A 570 11.90 4.22 20.33
CA ILE A 570 10.64 4.64 20.99
C ILE A 570 9.47 4.27 20.09
N GLY A 571 8.50 3.55 20.63
CA GLY A 571 7.27 3.17 19.99
C GLY A 571 6.03 3.64 20.75
N SER A 572 4.95 3.80 20.01
CA SER A 572 3.62 4.02 20.57
C SER A 572 2.62 3.19 19.80
N LYS A 573 1.80 2.42 20.48
CA LYS A 573 0.72 1.64 19.87
C LYS A 573 -0.59 1.88 20.59
N ARG A 574 -1.67 1.94 19.81
CA ARG A 574 -3.03 2.17 20.31
C ARG A 574 -3.87 0.96 19.99
N PHE A 575 -4.61 0.50 21.01
CA PHE A 575 -5.55 -0.61 20.92
C PHE A 575 -6.93 -0.09 21.23
N ASN A 576 -7.87 -0.40 20.36
CA ASN A 576 -9.26 0.02 20.54
C ASN A 576 -10.09 -1.13 21.08
N PHE A 577 -10.97 -0.79 22.01
CA PHE A 577 -11.90 -1.72 22.64
C PHE A 577 -13.31 -1.15 22.57
N LYS A 578 -14.28 -2.03 22.47
CA LYS A 578 -15.69 -1.71 22.48
C LYS A 578 -16.34 -2.38 23.68
N ILE A 579 -17.20 -1.68 24.38
CA ILE A 579 -17.96 -2.27 25.48
C ILE A 579 -19.14 -3.06 24.92
N MET A 580 -19.11 -4.38 25.10
CA MET A 580 -20.19 -5.30 24.69
C MET A 580 -20.64 -6.11 25.91
N ASN A 581 -21.91 -6.00 26.26
CA ASN A 581 -22.49 -6.70 27.43
C ASN A 581 -21.76 -6.39 28.75
N GLY A 582 -21.14 -5.21 28.88
CA GLY A 582 -20.40 -4.79 30.06
C GLY A 582 -18.92 -5.22 30.09
N GLU A 583 -18.43 -5.90 29.07
CA GLU A 583 -17.02 -6.30 28.92
C GLU A 583 -16.34 -5.46 27.86
N ALA A 584 -15.06 -5.14 28.06
CA ALA A 584 -14.23 -4.53 27.04
C ALA A 584 -13.74 -5.62 26.06
N VAL A 585 -14.30 -5.63 24.87
CA VAL A 585 -13.91 -6.53 23.80
C VAL A 585 -13.01 -5.75 22.83
N GLU A 586 -11.93 -6.36 22.37
CA GLU A 586 -11.09 -5.75 21.37
C GLU A 586 -11.96 -5.29 20.18
N TYR A 587 -11.93 -3.99 19.91
CA TYR A 587 -12.67 -3.42 18.79
C TYR A 587 -11.92 -3.73 17.53
N ASN A 588 -12.42 -4.72 16.85
CA ASN A 588 -11.97 -5.03 15.53
C ASN A 588 -12.53 -3.99 14.57
N ARG A 589 -11.67 -3.23 13.92
CA ARG A 589 -12.01 -2.28 12.86
C ARG A 589 -12.81 -2.90 11.71
N ALA A 590 -12.83 -4.23 11.64
CA ALA A 590 -13.58 -5.01 10.68
C ALA A 590 -15.11 -4.98 10.85
N GLN A 591 -15.63 -4.47 11.97
CA GLN A 591 -17.07 -4.32 12.12
C GLN A 591 -17.42 -2.84 12.02
N PRO A 592 -18.17 -2.42 11.00
CA PRO A 592 -18.68 -1.06 10.96
C PRO A 592 -19.45 -0.78 12.26
N LEU A 593 -19.24 0.39 12.86
CA LEU A 593 -20.13 0.91 13.87
C LEU A 593 -21.52 0.94 13.24
N VAL A 594 -22.47 0.23 13.82
CA VAL A 594 -23.84 0.28 13.31
C VAL A 594 -24.36 1.68 13.61
N ASP A 595 -24.71 2.44 12.57
CA ASP A 595 -25.08 3.87 12.59
C ASP A 595 -26.05 4.30 13.70
N ALA A 596 -26.87 3.39 14.21
CA ALA A 596 -27.84 3.66 15.28
C ALA A 596 -27.21 4.01 16.63
N ASP A 597 -25.95 3.65 16.88
CA ASP A 597 -25.33 3.80 18.21
C ASP A 597 -24.43 5.04 18.32
N LEU A 598 -24.03 5.62 17.20
CA LEU A 598 -23.28 6.88 17.14
C LEU A 598 -24.20 8.11 17.32
N ALA A 599 -25.46 8.01 16.94
CA ALA A 599 -26.42 9.12 16.93
C ALA A 599 -26.78 9.69 18.32
N ILE A 600 -26.46 8.99 19.41
CA ILE A 600 -26.91 9.38 20.77
C ILE A 600 -25.95 10.38 21.46
N GLY A 601 -24.74 10.58 20.95
CA GLY A 601 -23.73 11.48 21.53
C GLY A 601 -23.46 12.77 20.74
N TYR A 602 -23.95 12.88 19.52
CA TYR A 602 -23.56 13.94 18.60
C TYR A 602 -24.29 15.28 18.81
N GLU A 603 -25.48 15.29 19.38
CA GLU A 603 -26.19 16.54 19.67
C GLU A 603 -25.47 17.44 20.69
N GLU A 604 -24.55 16.89 21.50
CA GLU A 604 -23.75 17.67 22.46
C GLU A 604 -22.40 18.17 21.90
N LEU A 605 -21.95 17.68 20.75
CA LEU A 605 -20.64 18.00 20.16
C LEU A 605 -20.70 18.92 18.95
N MET A 606 -21.91 19.26 18.46
CA MET A 606 -22.02 20.23 17.38
C MET A 606 -21.66 21.63 17.90
N PRO A 607 -20.64 22.28 17.36
CA PRO A 607 -20.38 23.69 17.69
C PRO A 607 -21.62 24.50 17.34
N GLU A 608 -22.10 25.32 18.25
CA GLU A 608 -23.25 26.23 18.02
C GLU A 608 -23.04 27.20 16.83
N ASP A 609 -21.92 27.08 16.10
CA ASP A 609 -21.54 28.00 15.03
C ASP A 609 -20.71 27.31 13.92
N THR A 610 -21.39 26.60 12.99
CA THR A 610 -20.80 26.06 11.77
C THR A 610 -20.13 27.15 10.92
N ASN A 611 -20.46 28.42 11.10
CA ASN A 611 -19.78 29.54 10.46
C ASN A 611 -18.34 29.76 10.97
N ASN A 612 -17.98 29.26 12.14
CA ASN A 612 -16.62 29.38 12.68
C ASN A 612 -15.63 28.36 12.05
N ILE A 613 -16.09 27.19 11.62
CA ILE A 613 -15.26 26.18 10.96
C ILE A 613 -14.78 26.75 9.60
N LEU A 614 -15.69 27.30 8.81
CA LEU A 614 -15.36 27.85 7.50
C LEU A 614 -14.53 29.15 7.54
N THR A 615 -14.69 29.98 8.59
CA THR A 615 -13.91 31.20 8.76
C THR A 615 -12.52 30.95 9.36
N ASN A 616 -12.35 29.92 10.19
CA ASN A 616 -11.06 29.57 10.78
C ASN A 616 -10.17 28.73 9.83
N LEU A 617 -10.76 27.97 8.91
CA LEU A 617 -10.01 27.15 7.94
C LEU A 617 -9.52 27.94 6.73
N GLY A 618 -10.06 29.14 6.46
CA GLY A 618 -9.78 29.84 5.21
C GLY A 618 -10.16 28.96 3.99
N LEU A 619 -11.14 29.36 3.24
CA LEU A 619 -11.69 28.58 2.10
C LEU A 619 -10.63 28.05 1.12
N SER A 620 -9.48 28.79 0.99
CA SER A 620 -8.33 28.39 0.17
C SER A 620 -7.58 27.18 0.73
N ASN A 621 -7.42 27.08 2.06
CA ASN A 621 -6.69 25.97 2.69
C ASN A 621 -7.51 24.69 2.65
N PHE A 622 -8.84 24.80 2.81
CA PHE A 622 -9.74 23.65 2.73
C PHE A 622 -9.85 23.09 1.30
N VAL A 623 -9.94 23.96 0.30
CA VAL A 623 -9.96 23.55 -1.12
C VAL A 623 -8.62 22.91 -1.48
N SER A 624 -7.49 23.53 -1.07
CA SER A 624 -6.17 22.91 -1.23
C SER A 624 -6.12 21.52 -0.58
N PHE A 625 -6.64 21.40 0.63
CA PHE A 625 -6.67 20.16 1.37
C PHE A 625 -7.50 19.04 0.69
N ILE A 626 -8.71 19.32 0.21
CA ILE A 626 -9.51 18.32 -0.53
C ILE A 626 -8.77 17.85 -1.78
N PHE A 627 -8.10 18.77 -2.48
CA PHE A 627 -7.25 18.39 -3.60
C PHE A 627 -6.01 17.64 -3.14
N ASP A 628 -5.35 18.05 -2.06
CA ASP A 628 -4.21 17.34 -1.48
C ASP A 628 -4.60 15.95 -0.99
N LEU A 629 -5.82 15.76 -0.45
CA LEU A 629 -6.36 14.46 -0.07
C LEU A 629 -6.69 13.60 -1.29
N ILE A 630 -7.42 14.14 -2.26
CA ILE A 630 -7.71 13.45 -3.52
C ILE A 630 -6.40 13.11 -4.23
N PHE A 631 -5.46 14.05 -4.27
CA PHE A 631 -4.15 13.83 -4.85
C PHE A 631 -3.27 12.92 -4.00
N SER A 632 -3.38 12.92 -2.68
CA SER A 632 -2.68 11.97 -1.82
C SER A 632 -3.21 10.55 -2.02
N ILE A 633 -4.52 10.39 -2.12
CA ILE A 633 -5.15 9.11 -2.47
C ILE A 633 -4.72 8.70 -3.89
N LEU A 634 -4.77 9.60 -4.85
CA LEU A 634 -4.28 9.37 -6.21
C LEU A 634 -2.76 9.09 -6.23
N ASN A 635 -1.96 9.77 -5.41
CA ASN A 635 -0.53 9.53 -5.21
C ASN A 635 -0.25 8.14 -4.66
N GLN A 636 -1.04 7.70 -3.70
CA GLN A 636 -0.93 6.37 -3.09
C GLN A 636 -1.35 5.25 -4.04
N LEU A 637 -2.30 5.55 -4.93
CA LEU A 637 -2.68 4.67 -6.04
C LEU A 637 -1.57 4.53 -7.11
N GLY A 638 -0.37 5.07 -6.85
CA GLY A 638 0.67 5.20 -7.84
C GLY A 638 0.41 6.36 -8.82
N LEU A 639 -0.65 7.16 -8.55
CA LEU A 639 -1.06 8.28 -9.39
C LEU A 639 -0.31 9.59 -9.05
N GLY A 640 0.59 9.54 -8.08
CA GLY A 640 1.17 10.71 -7.45
C GLY A 640 2.63 10.98 -7.59
N SER A 641 3.35 10.32 -8.46
CA SER A 641 4.73 10.75 -8.81
C SER A 641 4.80 12.12 -9.52
N PHE A 642 3.73 12.92 -9.45
CA PHE A 642 3.48 14.10 -10.28
C PHE A 642 3.45 15.44 -9.55
N ILE A 643 3.74 15.46 -8.24
CA ILE A 643 3.91 16.74 -7.52
C ILE A 643 5.39 16.99 -7.31
N LYS A 644 6.00 17.70 -8.23
CA LYS A 644 7.21 18.51 -7.97
C LYS A 644 6.84 19.96 -7.93
#